data_1003744c5fad2bd62b7e62e37ebcd7b7
#
_entry.id   1003744c5fad2bd62b7e62e37ebcd7b7
#
_cell.length_a   1.000
_cell.length_b   1.000
_cell.length_c   1.000
_cell.angle_alpha   90.00
_cell.angle_beta   90.00
_cell.angle_gamma   90.00
#
_symmetry.space_group_name_H-M   'P 1'
#
loop_
_entity.id
_entity.type
_entity.pdbx_description
1 polymer ?
#
loop_
_entity_poly.entity_id
_entity_poly.type
_entity_poly.pdbx_seq_one_letter_code
_entity_poly.pdbx_strand_id
1 'polypeptide(L)'
;MKILTIHILTLLFLIANSILRSELVHDWNFKEDQWQGKLLKEKVSNLSVTSEIDLKFNNESNLRLDGKSGLIINEIDKNKLPTKFITVEAVVTLNQGQKWGSIASYAQDNGSYERGWLLGYNEQSFLFWISTGKSIIQATSKTKFQPGKKYHVTGTYDGNNVRIFVNGKLTGQNVASGDIAYPERGFYAMGIYKDDDESYPMSGSLSMLRIYNSFLEEKNIEAIASSKGLTPFEFKVPPSLKYLSKNKVKISWGSESQGKMKLFYGKSRELDNDIEINSKDELYEVELNNIESDSIYYYKISNQFGKGSDTYEFNTNLNFTSPAAPVVEDKELQQKALSLLSASSIKAGYCLVIGSLDVGLLSSLCSQSEYSIIVIESDDSKIQRLRQSLYLKGLLGSRVNVLNVPDLNGDIPLTSCMVNFLISVNRKYDDEIKRILAPGRSIAVYLDGSSSPYIRPRLDDSGDWTHQYGDTGNTASSKESLSGAKGTHDFALQWVGRPGADFGIDRNPRMPAPLSAKGRLFHQGMNRLVAMDAHNGFILWSLEAPDLRRVNIPRDCGNWCADSESLFVAIKDSAWMMNAEDGERKKVFSIPRIHEQKSDYEWGYIGRIGESLIGSAVKSESSYKNYWSGKMWYDGKGGEMGTQLVCSDSIFGYGLSSADNSKPWIYSRGLIINSTISGTGKQLYFVESRNKKLRQLTTGRIGGKEIWDDQFLVCLDSDTGKIIWEKAIDTENGTITFYLQSTENKIILTASNTKFHIYTFDPKTGNSSWSKSVNWPDDHHSGHMQHPVISGGVMYLQPNGHDINSGNLVTENMGKREGCHNYVGAGEALIYRGKSRQISMWSKDSESVTSWPRLRPSCWLNTIPSSGMLLIPEGGGGCSCGGWMETSLGFIPKVHLNKK
;
A
#
# COMPACT_ATOMS: atom_id res chain seq x y z
N MET A 1 32.72 -10.94 -25.79
CA MET A 1 31.80 -10.21 -24.96
C MET A 1 32.22 -10.15 -23.47
N LYS A 2 32.62 -11.22 -22.80
CA LYS A 2 33.04 -11.16 -21.35
C LYS A 2 34.27 -10.28 -21.09
N ILE A 3 35.23 -10.19 -22.02
CA ILE A 3 36.45 -9.38 -21.86
C ILE A 3 36.14 -7.88 -21.99
N LEU A 4 35.20 -7.49 -22.86
CA LEU A 4 34.80 -6.09 -23.07
C LEU A 4 34.03 -5.55 -21.86
N THR A 5 33.19 -6.35 -21.21
CA THR A 5 32.42 -5.97 -20.01
C THR A 5 33.32 -5.77 -18.79
N ILE A 6 34.38 -6.60 -18.64
CA ILE A 6 35.36 -6.42 -17.55
C ILE A 6 36.17 -5.15 -17.77
N HIS A 7 36.56 -4.83 -18.99
CA HIS A 7 37.31 -3.60 -19.30
C HIS A 7 36.45 -2.34 -19.10
N ILE A 8 35.16 -2.37 -19.41
CA ILE A 8 34.22 -1.25 -19.17
C ILE A 8 33.98 -1.05 -17.66
N LEU A 9 33.80 -2.13 -16.89
CA LEU A 9 33.68 -2.06 -15.44
C LEU A 9 34.98 -1.57 -14.77
N THR A 10 36.14 -2.02 -15.26
CA THR A 10 37.44 -1.57 -14.77
C THR A 10 37.72 -0.11 -15.17
N LEU A 11 37.30 0.31 -16.37
CA LEU A 11 37.41 1.68 -16.83
C LEU A 11 36.45 2.63 -16.08
N LEU A 12 35.21 2.22 -15.81
CA LEU A 12 34.26 2.95 -14.98
C LEU A 12 34.74 3.05 -13.51
N PHE A 13 35.36 1.98 -12.99
CA PHE A 13 35.95 1.99 -11.65
C PHE A 13 37.23 2.87 -11.59
N LEU A 14 38.02 2.92 -12.65
CA LEU A 14 39.19 3.81 -12.79
C LEU A 14 38.79 5.26 -13.01
N ILE A 15 37.72 5.52 -13.78
CA ILE A 15 37.18 6.89 -14.00
C ILE A 15 36.53 7.40 -12.72
N ALA A 16 35.73 6.58 -12.02
CA ALA A 16 35.16 6.93 -10.71
C ALA A 16 36.28 7.22 -9.66
N ASN A 17 37.36 6.41 -9.65
CA ASN A 17 38.49 6.65 -8.77
C ASN A 17 39.37 7.86 -9.16
N SER A 18 39.42 8.24 -10.43
CA SER A 18 40.20 9.41 -10.86
C SER A 18 39.47 10.74 -10.60
N ILE A 19 38.15 10.75 -10.74
CA ILE A 19 37.30 11.91 -10.39
C ILE A 19 37.29 12.11 -8.86
N LEU A 20 37.19 11.02 -8.08
CA LEU A 20 37.22 11.07 -6.61
C LEU A 20 38.59 11.53 -6.04
N ARG A 21 39.70 11.29 -6.73
CA ARG A 21 41.05 11.66 -6.22
C ARG A 21 41.40 13.15 -6.33
N SER A 22 40.80 13.89 -7.27
CA SER A 22 41.13 15.31 -7.45
C SER A 22 40.43 16.24 -6.44
N GLU A 23 39.42 15.73 -5.71
CA GLU A 23 38.56 16.48 -4.80
C GLU A 23 38.79 16.13 -3.32
N LEU A 24 39.40 14.99 -3.03
CA LEU A 24 39.71 14.48 -1.70
C LEU A 24 40.90 15.21 -1.07
N VAL A 25 40.67 15.85 0.08
CA VAL A 25 41.69 16.62 0.83
C VAL A 25 42.37 15.79 1.89
N HIS A 26 41.58 14.97 2.63
CA HIS A 26 42.09 14.10 3.70
C HIS A 26 41.44 12.73 3.64
N ASP A 27 42.21 11.66 3.84
CA ASP A 27 41.75 10.26 3.95
C ASP A 27 42.40 9.56 5.15
N TRP A 28 41.69 9.55 6.27
CA TRP A 28 42.12 8.90 7.49
C TRP A 28 41.52 7.47 7.56
N ASN A 29 42.39 6.49 7.75
CA ASN A 29 41.99 5.10 8.02
C ASN A 29 42.48 4.72 9.43
N PHE A 30 41.58 4.51 10.35
CA PHE A 30 41.84 4.27 11.77
C PHE A 30 42.03 2.79 12.12
N LYS A 31 42.26 1.90 11.15
CA LYS A 31 42.54 0.50 11.42
C LYS A 31 43.91 0.30 12.07
N GLU A 32 44.01 -0.71 12.91
CA GLU A 32 45.19 -1.07 13.68
C GLU A 32 46.46 -1.16 12.83
N ASP A 33 46.38 -1.77 11.66
CA ASP A 33 47.49 -1.98 10.71
C ASP A 33 48.00 -0.66 10.05
N GLN A 34 47.30 0.45 10.23
CA GLN A 34 47.70 1.75 9.68
C GLN A 34 48.50 2.62 10.65
N TRP A 35 48.68 2.18 11.90
CA TRP A 35 49.38 2.90 12.94
C TRP A 35 50.87 2.46 13.04
N GLN A 36 51.75 3.46 13.17
CA GLN A 36 53.18 3.24 13.45
C GLN A 36 53.44 3.66 14.91
N GLY A 37 53.35 2.71 15.85
CA GLY A 37 53.29 3.03 17.27
C GLY A 37 52.06 3.88 17.58
N LYS A 38 52.26 5.11 18.05
CA LYS A 38 51.14 6.08 18.32
C LYS A 38 50.91 7.06 17.17
N LEU A 39 51.63 6.96 16.06
CA LEU A 39 51.55 7.86 14.90
C LEU A 39 50.63 7.26 13.82
N LEU A 40 49.65 8.03 13.39
CA LEU A 40 48.85 7.76 12.21
C LEU A 40 49.14 8.81 11.14
N LYS A 41 49.44 8.38 9.92
CA LYS A 41 49.65 9.23 8.76
C LYS A 41 48.48 9.15 7.80
N GLU A 42 47.98 10.31 7.40
CA GLU A 42 46.92 10.44 6.42
C GLU A 42 47.43 10.15 5.00
N LYS A 43 46.54 9.70 4.10
CA LYS A 43 46.95 9.14 2.80
C LYS A 43 47.10 10.16 1.66
N VAL A 44 46.57 11.36 1.78
CA VAL A 44 46.46 12.34 0.69
C VAL A 44 47.40 13.52 0.93
N SER A 45 47.25 14.22 2.07
CA SER A 45 47.98 15.45 2.38
C SER A 45 49.26 15.25 3.17
N ASN A 46 49.60 14.02 3.57
CA ASN A 46 50.67 13.66 4.46
C ASN A 46 50.56 14.26 5.89
N LEU A 47 49.41 14.77 6.29
CA LEU A 47 49.15 15.14 7.67
C LEU A 47 49.33 13.89 8.57
N SER A 48 49.82 14.12 9.79
CA SER A 48 49.95 13.06 10.77
C SER A 48 49.36 13.50 12.11
N VAL A 49 48.86 12.55 12.85
CA VAL A 49 48.40 12.72 14.23
C VAL A 49 49.10 11.72 15.13
N THR A 50 49.54 12.20 16.28
CA THR A 50 50.12 11.33 17.33
C THR A 50 49.07 11.23 18.44
N SER A 51 48.76 10.00 18.82
CA SER A 51 47.84 9.74 19.94
C SER A 51 48.54 10.03 21.26
N GLU A 52 47.92 10.85 22.10
CA GLU A 52 48.40 11.09 23.45
C GLU A 52 48.11 9.93 24.40
N ILE A 53 47.15 9.09 24.05
CA ILE A 53 46.74 7.92 24.84
C ILE A 53 47.22 6.62 24.24
N ASP A 54 47.10 5.53 25.04
CA ASP A 54 47.33 4.19 24.55
C ASP A 54 46.22 3.73 23.62
N LEU A 55 46.62 3.33 22.42
CA LEU A 55 45.70 2.89 21.37
C LEU A 55 45.02 1.59 21.78
N LYS A 56 43.71 1.54 21.63
CA LYS A 56 42.90 0.35 21.80
C LYS A 56 42.05 0.15 20.53
N PHE A 57 41.88 -1.09 20.14
CA PHE A 57 41.11 -1.44 18.95
C PHE A 57 39.94 -2.37 19.32
N ASN A 58 38.87 -2.30 18.52
CA ASN A 58 37.74 -3.20 18.68
C ASN A 58 37.95 -4.52 17.91
N ASN A 59 37.01 -5.46 17.96
CA ASN A 59 37.13 -6.78 17.30
C ASN A 59 37.25 -6.69 15.76
N GLU A 60 36.98 -5.54 15.17
CA GLU A 60 37.13 -5.25 13.74
C GLU A 60 38.40 -4.45 13.44
N SER A 61 39.32 -4.36 14.40
CA SER A 61 40.59 -3.62 14.36
C SER A 61 40.40 -2.11 14.10
N ASN A 62 39.26 -1.52 14.45
CA ASN A 62 39.02 -0.07 14.37
C ASN A 62 39.38 0.63 15.68
N LEU A 63 39.88 1.86 15.59
CA LEU A 63 40.25 2.66 16.77
C LEU A 63 39.08 2.81 17.73
N ARG A 64 39.30 2.37 18.99
CA ARG A 64 38.34 2.51 20.08
C ARG A 64 38.65 3.78 20.91
N LEU A 65 37.61 4.57 21.11
CA LEU A 65 37.61 5.78 21.94
C LEU A 65 36.80 5.51 23.22
N ASP A 66 37.36 5.79 24.38
CA ASP A 66 36.78 5.43 25.67
C ASP A 66 36.03 6.57 26.37
N GLY A 67 35.79 7.69 25.70
CA GLY A 67 35.11 8.86 26.24
C GLY A 67 36.00 9.73 27.12
N LYS A 68 37.33 9.58 27.11
CA LYS A 68 38.28 10.37 27.92
C LYS A 68 39.15 11.29 27.06
N SER A 69 39.39 10.91 25.80
CA SER A 69 40.23 11.66 24.90
C SER A 69 39.87 11.34 23.44
N GLY A 70 40.43 12.15 22.52
CA GLY A 70 40.33 11.99 21.07
C GLY A 70 41.68 12.32 20.43
N LEU A 71 41.69 12.48 19.13
CA LEU A 71 42.86 12.85 18.34
C LEU A 71 42.79 14.32 17.94
N ILE A 72 43.86 15.09 18.15
CA ILE A 72 43.88 16.52 17.90
C ILE A 72 45.14 16.87 17.09
N ILE A 73 44.97 17.68 16.06
CA ILE A 73 46.07 18.32 15.31
C ILE A 73 45.92 19.84 15.53
N ASN A 74 46.92 20.41 16.18
CA ASN A 74 46.96 21.84 16.60
C ASN A 74 47.30 22.82 15.47
N GLU A 75 48.09 22.34 14.49
CA GLU A 75 48.53 23.19 13.38
C GLU A 75 48.09 22.56 12.04
N ILE A 76 47.33 23.24 11.28
CA ILE A 76 46.86 22.91 9.94
C ILE A 76 46.95 24.11 9.02
N ASP A 77 47.32 23.92 7.75
CA ASP A 77 47.39 25.00 6.75
C ASP A 77 45.95 25.39 6.37
N LYS A 78 45.49 26.52 6.90
CA LYS A 78 44.13 27.05 6.71
C LYS A 78 43.80 27.34 5.26
N ASN A 79 44.82 27.69 4.43
CA ASN A 79 44.62 28.00 3.01
C ASN A 79 44.20 26.77 2.19
N LYS A 80 44.35 25.58 2.76
CA LYS A 80 43.90 24.32 2.15
C LYS A 80 42.52 23.84 2.64
N LEU A 81 41.92 24.57 3.58
CA LEU A 81 40.59 24.20 4.08
C LEU A 81 39.49 24.54 3.05
N PRO A 82 38.48 23.68 2.88
CA PRO A 82 37.32 23.91 2.01
C PRO A 82 36.54 25.17 2.44
N THR A 83 36.28 26.13 1.54
CA THR A 83 35.53 27.35 1.90
C THR A 83 34.13 27.41 1.31
N LYS A 84 33.94 27.05 0.03
CA LYS A 84 32.67 27.16 -0.67
C LYS A 84 31.85 25.88 -0.62
N PHE A 85 32.54 24.76 -0.69
CA PHE A 85 31.94 23.44 -0.74
C PHE A 85 32.73 22.52 0.19
N ILE A 86 32.03 21.65 0.93
CA ILE A 86 32.68 20.64 1.77
C ILE A 86 31.84 19.39 1.83
N THR A 87 32.49 18.24 1.85
CA THR A 87 31.95 16.97 2.32
C THR A 87 32.84 16.41 3.41
N VAL A 88 32.23 15.99 4.52
CA VAL A 88 32.88 15.28 5.61
C VAL A 88 32.15 13.95 5.80
N GLU A 89 32.84 12.84 5.59
CA GLU A 89 32.25 11.49 5.79
C GLU A 89 33.06 10.67 6.80
N ALA A 90 32.34 9.91 7.61
CA ALA A 90 32.95 9.01 8.59
C ALA A 90 32.21 7.67 8.68
N VAL A 91 32.97 6.62 9.03
CA VAL A 91 32.40 5.35 9.49
C VAL A 91 32.64 5.25 10.99
N VAL A 92 31.56 5.26 11.76
CA VAL A 92 31.58 5.43 13.22
C VAL A 92 30.62 4.46 13.92
N THR A 93 30.97 4.07 15.14
CA THR A 93 30.10 3.43 16.12
C THR A 93 30.05 4.30 17.37
N LEU A 94 28.87 4.66 17.83
CA LEU A 94 28.66 5.40 19.10
C LEU A 94 28.17 4.43 20.17
N ASN A 95 28.77 4.49 21.37
CA ASN A 95 28.32 3.70 22.52
C ASN A 95 27.23 4.40 23.33
N GLN A 96 27.19 5.73 23.25
CA GLN A 96 26.20 6.57 23.94
C GLN A 96 26.06 7.93 23.25
N GLY A 97 24.93 8.60 23.47
CA GLY A 97 24.73 10.00 23.11
C GLY A 97 25.35 10.95 24.12
N GLN A 98 25.58 12.18 23.72
CA GLN A 98 25.98 13.29 24.60
C GLN A 98 25.51 14.63 24.04
N LYS A 99 25.33 15.64 24.88
CA LYS A 99 24.73 16.92 24.47
C LYS A 99 25.51 17.57 23.31
N TRP A 100 26.84 17.52 23.37
CA TRP A 100 27.76 18.11 22.40
C TRP A 100 28.78 17.04 21.96
N GLY A 101 28.45 16.31 20.90
CA GLY A 101 29.30 15.24 20.38
C GLY A 101 29.92 15.59 19.04
N SER A 102 31.22 15.34 18.89
CA SER A 102 31.93 15.49 17.62
C SER A 102 32.55 14.19 17.18
N ILE A 103 32.33 13.85 15.90
CA ILE A 103 33.03 12.80 15.19
C ILE A 103 34.29 13.38 14.57
N ALA A 104 34.16 14.54 13.92
CA ALA A 104 35.27 15.34 13.41
C ALA A 104 34.87 16.82 13.31
N SER A 105 35.80 17.70 13.58
CA SER A 105 35.58 19.14 13.52
C SER A 105 36.84 19.95 13.24
N TYR A 106 36.68 21.15 12.69
CA TYR A 106 37.59 22.27 12.78
C TYR A 106 36.76 23.50 13.12
N ALA A 107 36.61 23.75 14.40
CA ALA A 107 35.60 24.68 14.91
C ALA A 107 36.03 25.45 16.15
N GLN A 108 35.40 26.59 16.36
CA GLN A 108 35.31 27.36 17.59
C GLN A 108 33.85 27.81 17.78
N ASP A 109 33.31 27.61 18.97
CA ASP A 109 31.93 27.94 19.34
C ASP A 109 31.92 28.58 20.74
N ASN A 110 32.38 29.84 20.80
CA ASN A 110 32.52 30.58 22.05
C ASN A 110 31.46 31.69 22.10
N GLY A 111 30.20 31.27 22.29
CA GLY A 111 29.07 32.21 22.42
C GLY A 111 28.79 33.03 21.17
N SER A 112 29.35 34.23 21.06
CA SER A 112 29.20 35.10 19.87
C SER A 112 30.22 34.87 18.74
N TYR A 113 31.18 33.99 18.96
CA TYR A 113 32.23 33.66 17.99
C TYR A 113 32.12 32.24 17.50
N GLU A 114 31.26 32.02 16.55
CA GLU A 114 30.96 30.71 15.95
C GLU A 114 31.69 30.61 14.57
N ARG A 115 32.61 29.67 14.39
CA ARG A 115 33.41 29.50 13.17
C ARG A 115 33.71 28.04 12.87
N GLY A 116 33.84 27.72 11.60
CA GLY A 116 34.27 26.39 11.12
C GLY A 116 33.14 25.43 10.75
N TRP A 117 33.39 24.17 10.91
CA TRP A 117 32.45 23.07 10.63
C TRP A 117 32.60 21.94 11.65
N LEU A 118 31.50 21.14 11.80
CA LEU A 118 31.50 19.94 12.66
C LEU A 118 30.57 18.87 12.07
N LEU A 119 31.08 17.67 11.92
CA LEU A 119 30.31 16.43 11.79
C LEU A 119 30.21 15.79 13.17
N GLY A 120 28.99 15.67 13.72
CA GLY A 120 28.83 15.23 15.09
C GLY A 120 27.51 14.54 15.37
N TYR A 121 27.15 14.55 16.64
CA TYR A 121 25.93 13.93 17.15
C TYR A 121 25.47 14.60 18.45
N ASN A 122 24.20 14.43 18.77
CA ASN A 122 23.64 14.80 20.06
C ASN A 122 23.25 13.55 20.86
N GLU A 123 22.33 13.66 21.82
CA GLU A 123 21.86 12.53 22.63
C GLU A 123 21.27 11.38 21.80
N GLN A 124 20.69 11.66 20.63
CA GLN A 124 19.95 10.67 19.83
C GLN A 124 20.25 10.66 18.33
N SER A 125 20.75 11.77 17.77
CA SER A 125 20.81 11.98 16.32
C SER A 125 22.20 12.46 15.87
N PHE A 126 22.56 12.12 14.63
CA PHE A 126 23.71 12.72 13.96
C PHE A 126 23.39 14.14 13.50
N LEU A 127 24.41 14.99 13.39
CA LEU A 127 24.28 16.36 12.91
C LEU A 127 25.51 16.79 12.12
N PHE A 128 25.32 17.76 11.23
CA PHE A 128 26.39 18.45 10.56
C PHE A 128 26.09 19.94 10.57
N TRP A 129 27.07 20.76 10.93
CA TRP A 129 26.95 22.19 10.87
C TRP A 129 28.16 22.88 10.26
N ILE A 130 27.90 24.06 9.70
CA ILE A 130 28.91 25.01 9.27
C ILE A 130 28.61 26.41 9.87
N SER A 131 29.60 27.28 9.90
CA SER A 131 29.38 28.70 10.16
C SER A 131 29.84 29.53 8.99
N THR A 132 29.03 30.51 8.57
CA THR A 132 29.39 31.54 7.59
C THR A 132 29.82 32.83 8.26
N GLY A 133 30.15 32.79 9.55
CA GLY A 133 30.67 33.91 10.34
C GLY A 133 29.60 34.73 11.04
N LYS A 134 28.32 34.45 10.85
CA LYS A 134 27.20 35.12 11.53
C LYS A 134 26.57 34.21 12.58
N SER A 135 26.38 32.93 12.29
CA SER A 135 25.79 31.93 13.14
C SER A 135 26.11 30.53 12.60
N ILE A 136 25.92 29.52 13.43
CA ILE A 136 25.89 28.10 13.05
C ILE A 136 24.63 27.82 12.26
N ILE A 137 24.79 27.12 11.12
CA ILE A 137 23.67 26.58 10.35
C ILE A 137 23.80 25.05 10.40
N GLN A 138 22.84 24.37 11.03
CA GLN A 138 22.90 22.95 11.34
C GLN A 138 21.83 22.15 10.62
N ALA A 139 22.21 21.01 10.06
CA ALA A 139 21.32 19.94 9.64
C ALA A 139 21.36 18.80 10.69
N THR A 140 20.20 18.39 11.19
CA THR A 140 20.08 17.29 12.15
C THR A 140 19.35 16.11 11.52
N SER A 141 19.89 14.92 11.68
CA SER A 141 19.33 13.68 11.16
C SER A 141 18.01 13.33 11.83
N LYS A 142 17.00 12.97 11.05
CA LYS A 142 15.77 12.35 11.56
C LYS A 142 16.01 10.91 12.02
N THR A 143 17.02 10.25 11.47
CA THR A 143 17.41 8.90 11.89
C THR A 143 18.10 8.96 13.25
N LYS A 144 17.52 8.29 14.24
CA LYS A 144 18.13 8.11 15.55
C LYS A 144 19.18 6.99 15.50
N PHE A 145 20.35 7.20 16.07
CA PHE A 145 21.33 6.14 16.17
C PHE A 145 21.02 5.18 17.32
N GLN A 146 21.50 3.96 17.20
CA GLN A 146 21.46 2.92 18.24
C GLN A 146 22.87 2.72 18.79
N PRO A 147 23.06 2.76 20.11
CA PRO A 147 24.36 2.48 20.72
C PRO A 147 24.96 1.14 20.26
N GLY A 148 26.25 1.13 19.96
CA GLY A 148 26.96 -0.05 19.49
C GLY A 148 26.77 -0.43 18.01
N LYS A 149 25.89 0.25 17.29
CA LYS A 149 25.69 0.02 15.85
C LYS A 149 26.59 0.90 15.01
N LYS A 150 27.13 0.33 13.92
CA LYS A 150 28.01 1.01 12.97
C LYS A 150 27.18 1.82 11.96
N TYR A 151 27.65 3.03 11.67
CA TYR A 151 27.01 3.95 10.71
C TYR A 151 28.03 4.57 9.76
N HIS A 152 27.67 4.81 8.52
CA HIS A 152 28.28 5.75 7.62
C HIS A 152 27.54 7.07 7.74
N VAL A 153 28.23 8.13 8.13
CA VAL A 153 27.65 9.46 8.36
C VAL A 153 28.37 10.46 7.48
N THR A 154 27.63 11.24 6.72
CA THR A 154 28.20 12.22 5.79
C THR A 154 27.48 13.56 5.92
N GLY A 155 28.26 14.61 6.21
CA GLY A 155 27.79 16.01 6.15
C GLY A 155 28.25 16.67 4.85
N THR A 156 27.38 17.41 4.17
CA THR A 156 27.72 18.18 2.96
C THR A 156 27.25 19.62 3.02
N TYR A 157 28.04 20.51 2.40
CA TYR A 157 27.62 21.87 2.09
C TYR A 157 27.91 22.19 0.62
N ASP A 158 26.88 22.63 -0.12
CA ASP A 158 26.96 22.96 -1.56
C ASP A 158 26.89 24.45 -1.88
N GLY A 159 27.13 25.30 -0.88
CA GLY A 159 27.01 26.75 -1.01
C GLY A 159 25.64 27.32 -0.73
N ASN A 160 24.59 26.44 -0.72
CA ASN A 160 23.20 26.83 -0.49
C ASN A 160 22.50 25.97 0.58
N ASN A 161 22.95 24.74 0.79
CA ASN A 161 22.32 23.80 1.72
C ASN A 161 23.36 23.05 2.52
N VAL A 162 23.11 22.95 3.83
CA VAL A 162 23.78 22.02 4.73
C VAL A 162 22.96 20.76 4.80
N ARG A 163 23.56 19.58 4.58
CA ARG A 163 22.86 18.29 4.59
C ARG A 163 23.57 17.27 5.45
N ILE A 164 22.81 16.35 6.03
CA ILE A 164 23.32 15.18 6.75
C ILE A 164 22.73 13.90 6.16
N PHE A 165 23.61 12.96 5.85
CA PHE A 165 23.29 11.62 5.34
C PHE A 165 23.67 10.58 6.36
N VAL A 166 22.83 9.58 6.52
CA VAL A 166 23.11 8.40 7.37
C VAL A 166 22.93 7.15 6.53
N ASN A 167 23.98 6.34 6.45
CA ASN A 167 24.02 5.11 5.67
C ASN A 167 23.64 5.30 4.19
N GLY A 168 24.11 6.39 3.60
CA GLY A 168 23.89 6.74 2.19
C GLY A 168 22.61 7.55 1.91
N LYS A 169 21.71 7.71 2.89
CA LYS A 169 20.43 8.42 2.72
C LYS A 169 20.45 9.81 3.31
N LEU A 170 19.85 10.77 2.62
CA LEU A 170 19.59 12.12 3.13
C LEU A 170 18.57 12.05 4.27
N THR A 171 18.97 12.49 5.47
CA THR A 171 18.14 12.40 6.68
C THR A 171 17.88 13.74 7.36
N GLY A 172 18.51 14.81 6.90
CA GLY A 172 18.27 16.17 7.37
C GLY A 172 18.94 17.21 6.49
N GLN A 173 18.33 18.39 6.38
CA GLN A 173 18.89 19.52 5.65
C GLN A 173 18.45 20.86 6.23
N ASN A 174 19.24 21.91 5.95
CA ASN A 174 18.91 23.30 6.25
C ASN A 174 19.50 24.23 5.18
N VAL A 175 18.90 25.39 4.97
CA VAL A 175 19.38 26.38 4.00
C VAL A 175 20.49 27.21 4.62
N ALA A 176 21.59 27.42 3.87
CA ALA A 176 22.71 28.26 4.24
C ALA A 176 23.23 29.02 3.00
N SER A 177 23.95 30.11 3.17
CA SER A 177 24.57 30.83 2.08
C SER A 177 25.84 31.51 2.53
N GLY A 178 26.84 31.55 1.66
CA GLY A 178 28.13 32.20 1.89
C GLY A 178 29.29 31.22 2.13
N ASP A 179 30.51 31.72 2.20
CA ASP A 179 31.68 30.91 2.42
C ASP A 179 31.80 30.47 3.89
N ILE A 180 32.37 29.31 4.15
CA ILE A 180 32.65 28.84 5.52
C ILE A 180 33.69 29.76 6.16
N ALA A 181 33.37 30.36 7.27
CA ALA A 181 34.24 31.20 8.03
C ALA A 181 35.04 30.37 9.05
N TYR A 182 36.36 30.39 8.93
CA TYR A 182 37.22 29.64 9.83
C TYR A 182 37.73 30.52 10.99
N PRO A 183 37.99 29.92 12.18
CA PRO A 183 38.56 30.61 13.30
C PRO A 183 40.03 30.98 13.05
N GLU A 184 40.52 32.02 13.69
CA GLU A 184 41.97 32.38 13.65
C GLU A 184 42.83 31.31 14.32
N ARG A 185 42.38 30.72 15.42
CA ARG A 185 42.87 29.50 16.06
C ARG A 185 41.76 28.47 16.06
N GLY A 186 42.09 27.24 15.75
CA GLY A 186 41.16 26.12 15.75
C GLY A 186 41.90 24.80 15.90
N PHE A 187 41.15 23.79 16.33
CA PHE A 187 41.64 22.42 16.50
C PHE A 187 41.04 21.52 15.41
N TYR A 188 41.85 20.81 14.68
CA TYR A 188 41.40 19.74 13.84
C TYR A 188 41.23 18.51 14.72
N ALA A 189 40.02 18.27 15.17
CA ALA A 189 39.70 17.28 16.19
C ALA A 189 38.93 16.08 15.58
N MET A 190 39.26 14.87 16.03
CA MET A 190 38.65 13.61 15.59
C MET A 190 38.29 12.75 16.82
N GLY A 191 37.00 12.38 16.92
CA GLY A 191 36.49 11.65 18.08
C GLY A 191 36.45 12.48 19.38
N ILE A 192 36.45 13.77 19.25
CA ILE A 192 36.35 14.71 20.37
C ILE A 192 35.87 16.06 19.84
N TYR A 193 34.94 16.71 20.54
CA TYR A 193 34.73 18.13 20.41
C TYR A 193 35.83 18.86 21.19
N LYS A 194 36.50 19.82 20.58
CA LYS A 194 37.52 20.64 21.23
C LYS A 194 37.53 22.06 20.64
N ASP A 195 37.38 23.05 21.50
CA ASP A 195 37.66 24.45 21.26
C ASP A 195 38.54 25.04 22.40
N ASP A 196 38.57 26.38 22.56
CA ASP A 196 39.47 27.00 23.52
C ASP A 196 39.07 26.74 24.97
N ASP A 197 37.77 26.62 25.28
CA ASP A 197 37.25 26.49 26.65
C ASP A 197 36.50 25.19 26.94
N GLU A 198 36.15 24.38 25.88
CA GLU A 198 35.38 23.15 26.02
C GLU A 198 36.06 21.93 25.43
N SER A 199 35.74 20.76 26.01
CA SER A 199 36.27 19.48 25.51
C SER A 199 35.30 18.32 25.84
N TYR A 200 34.76 17.66 24.80
CA TYR A 200 33.80 16.55 24.93
C TYR A 200 34.24 15.31 24.15
N PRO A 201 35.04 14.39 24.76
CA PRO A 201 35.48 13.17 24.09
C PRO A 201 34.35 12.20 23.78
N MET A 202 34.44 11.56 22.61
CA MET A 202 33.49 10.55 22.11
C MET A 202 33.75 9.18 22.76
N SER A 203 32.68 8.46 23.13
CA SER A 203 32.74 7.03 23.45
C SER A 203 32.23 6.22 22.26
N GLY A 204 33.12 5.38 21.66
CA GLY A 204 32.76 4.62 20.48
C GLY A 204 33.96 4.06 19.72
N SER A 205 33.84 3.98 18.38
CA SER A 205 34.99 3.66 17.51
C SER A 205 34.92 4.42 16.19
N LEU A 206 36.12 4.73 15.65
CA LEU A 206 36.31 5.29 14.32
C LEU A 206 36.97 4.27 13.40
N SER A 207 36.45 4.13 12.19
CA SER A 207 37.01 3.27 11.15
C SER A 207 37.62 4.10 10.02
N MET A 208 36.98 5.19 9.63
CA MET A 208 37.32 6.04 8.49
C MET A 208 36.85 7.47 8.72
N LEU A 209 37.62 8.44 8.25
CA LEU A 209 37.20 9.83 8.09
C LEU A 209 37.79 10.36 6.78
N ARG A 210 36.95 11.00 5.95
CA ARG A 210 37.36 11.66 4.71
C ARG A 210 36.79 13.06 4.63
N ILE A 211 37.58 13.95 4.04
CA ILE A 211 37.18 15.33 3.78
C ILE A 211 37.46 15.67 2.33
N TYR A 212 36.48 16.30 1.68
CA TYR A 212 36.53 16.73 0.31
C TYR A 212 36.34 18.25 0.24
N ASN A 213 36.99 18.91 -0.69
CA ASN A 213 36.79 20.34 -1.01
C ASN A 213 35.64 20.56 -2.02
N SER A 214 34.79 19.61 -2.18
CA SER A 214 33.59 19.62 -3.02
C SER A 214 32.39 19.00 -2.25
N PHE A 215 31.19 19.23 -2.74
CA PHE A 215 30.06 18.45 -2.25
C PHE A 215 29.91 17.16 -3.07
N LEU A 216 29.75 16.04 -2.40
CA LEU A 216 29.39 14.77 -3.04
C LEU A 216 27.90 14.70 -3.28
N GLU A 217 27.54 14.29 -4.50
CA GLU A 217 26.15 14.00 -4.82
C GLU A 217 25.63 12.77 -4.06
N GLU A 218 24.34 12.73 -3.77
CA GLU A 218 23.69 11.64 -3.01
C GLU A 218 24.02 10.25 -3.56
N LYS A 219 24.02 10.08 -4.90
CA LYS A 219 24.39 8.82 -5.55
C LYS A 219 25.81 8.32 -5.21
N ASN A 220 26.75 9.25 -5.03
CA ASN A 220 28.15 8.93 -4.66
C ASN A 220 28.23 8.52 -3.19
N ILE A 221 27.52 9.24 -2.32
CA ILE A 221 27.41 8.94 -0.89
C ILE A 221 26.76 7.57 -0.67
N GLU A 222 25.68 7.28 -1.42
CA GLU A 222 25.00 5.99 -1.41
C GLU A 222 25.94 4.86 -1.88
N ALA A 223 26.68 5.06 -2.97
CA ALA A 223 27.66 4.08 -3.48
C ALA A 223 28.77 3.80 -2.45
N ILE A 224 29.28 4.83 -1.75
CA ILE A 224 30.27 4.65 -0.70
C ILE A 224 29.70 3.86 0.48
N ALA A 225 28.52 4.23 0.98
CA ALA A 225 27.84 3.50 2.05
C ALA A 225 27.56 2.05 1.66
N SER A 226 27.14 1.80 0.43
CA SER A 226 26.90 0.47 -0.13
C SER A 226 28.19 -0.37 -0.17
N SER A 227 29.31 0.22 -0.61
CA SER A 227 30.61 -0.46 -0.64
C SER A 227 31.10 -0.88 0.75
N LYS A 228 30.58 -0.27 1.82
CA LYS A 228 30.85 -0.60 3.22
C LYS A 228 29.78 -1.55 3.81
N GLY A 229 28.79 -1.95 3.03
CA GLY A 229 27.65 -2.74 3.52
C GLY A 229 26.80 -1.99 4.53
N LEU A 230 26.73 -0.67 4.47
CA LEU A 230 26.03 0.17 5.46
C LEU A 230 24.75 0.83 4.92
N THR A 231 24.42 0.69 3.63
CA THR A 231 23.12 1.12 3.12
C THR A 231 22.00 0.34 3.80
N PRO A 232 20.86 0.95 4.11
CA PRO A 232 19.68 0.22 4.57
C PRO A 232 19.32 -0.88 3.57
N PHE A 233 18.80 -2.00 4.08
CA PHE A 233 18.20 -3.00 3.21
C PHE A 233 16.81 -2.52 2.82
N GLU A 234 16.56 -2.34 1.53
CA GLU A 234 15.28 -1.90 0.99
C GLU A 234 14.85 -2.81 -0.15
N PHE A 235 13.56 -3.03 -0.20
CA PHE A 235 12.93 -3.71 -1.32
C PHE A 235 12.62 -2.72 -2.44
N LYS A 236 12.99 -3.05 -3.66
CA LYS A 236 12.44 -2.40 -4.86
C LYS A 236 10.96 -2.75 -5.04
N VAL A 237 10.62 -4.01 -4.68
CA VAL A 237 9.25 -4.50 -4.63
C VAL A 237 9.06 -5.18 -3.28
N PRO A 238 8.14 -4.71 -2.43
CA PRO A 238 7.86 -5.34 -1.16
C PRO A 238 7.54 -6.84 -1.28
N PRO A 239 7.88 -7.66 -0.26
CA PRO A 239 7.63 -9.09 -0.32
C PRO A 239 6.13 -9.40 -0.36
N SER A 240 5.78 -10.48 -1.04
CA SER A 240 4.46 -11.07 -1.02
C SER A 240 4.55 -12.57 -0.85
N LEU A 241 3.57 -13.17 -0.16
CA LEU A 241 3.46 -14.60 0.04
C LEU A 241 2.13 -15.09 -0.53
N LYS A 242 2.20 -16.05 -1.45
CA LYS A 242 1.04 -16.71 -2.05
C LYS A 242 1.02 -18.17 -1.65
N TYR A 243 -0.13 -18.65 -1.18
CA TYR A 243 -0.37 -20.06 -0.94
C TYR A 243 -0.61 -20.77 -2.27
N LEU A 244 0.24 -21.76 -2.58
CA LEU A 244 0.15 -22.56 -3.81
C LEU A 244 -0.62 -23.87 -3.57
N SER A 245 -0.54 -24.42 -2.35
CA SER A 245 -1.31 -25.57 -1.88
C SER A 245 -1.33 -25.58 -0.35
N LYS A 246 -1.99 -26.58 0.27
CA LYS A 246 -2.04 -26.68 1.74
C LYS A 246 -0.66 -26.71 2.42
N ASN A 247 0.35 -27.25 1.74
CA ASN A 247 1.69 -27.43 2.27
C ASN A 247 2.80 -26.70 1.50
N LYS A 248 2.41 -25.76 0.62
CA LYS A 248 3.35 -25.06 -0.25
C LYS A 248 3.02 -23.57 -0.37
N VAL A 249 4.03 -22.73 -0.17
CA VAL A 249 3.92 -21.28 -0.33
C VAL A 249 5.01 -20.73 -1.24
N LYS A 250 4.72 -19.66 -1.97
CA LYS A 250 5.68 -18.90 -2.77
C LYS A 250 5.87 -17.52 -2.14
N ILE A 251 7.12 -17.16 -1.85
CA ILE A 251 7.51 -15.82 -1.40
C ILE A 251 8.25 -15.15 -2.56
N SER A 252 7.84 -13.94 -2.92
CA SER A 252 8.45 -13.16 -4.01
C SER A 252 8.70 -11.71 -3.57
N TRP A 253 9.84 -11.13 -3.99
CA TRP A 253 10.21 -9.74 -3.70
C TRP A 253 11.10 -9.17 -4.80
N GLY A 254 11.33 -7.86 -4.81
CA GLY A 254 12.29 -7.19 -5.68
C GLY A 254 13.40 -6.51 -4.88
N SER A 255 14.63 -6.48 -5.43
CA SER A 255 15.76 -5.76 -4.87
C SER A 255 16.48 -4.98 -5.95
N GLU A 256 17.02 -3.79 -5.61
CA GLU A 256 17.86 -3.02 -6.54
C GLU A 256 19.23 -3.68 -6.76
N SER A 257 19.71 -4.44 -5.80
CA SER A 257 20.97 -5.17 -5.91
C SER A 257 20.75 -6.56 -6.52
N GLN A 258 21.28 -6.77 -7.71
CA GLN A 258 21.40 -8.13 -8.29
C GLN A 258 22.40 -8.95 -7.48
N GLY A 259 22.19 -10.25 -7.41
CA GLY A 259 23.13 -11.19 -6.81
C GLY A 259 22.51 -12.13 -5.78
N LYS A 260 23.32 -12.51 -4.81
CA LYS A 260 22.92 -13.48 -3.79
C LYS A 260 22.04 -12.86 -2.72
N MET A 261 20.92 -13.51 -2.47
CA MET A 261 20.01 -13.25 -1.37
C MET A 261 19.84 -14.51 -0.53
N LYS A 262 19.47 -14.35 0.73
CA LYS A 262 19.07 -15.44 1.62
C LYS A 262 17.68 -15.19 2.19
N LEU A 263 16.87 -16.23 2.15
CA LEU A 263 15.61 -16.29 2.88
C LEU A 263 15.83 -17.19 4.10
N PHE A 264 15.66 -16.63 5.30
CA PHE A 264 15.61 -17.37 6.55
C PHE A 264 14.16 -17.62 6.92
N TYR A 265 13.82 -18.82 7.43
CA TYR A 265 12.44 -19.12 7.83
C TYR A 265 12.38 -20.19 8.93
N GLY A 266 11.29 -20.23 9.67
CA GLY A 266 11.08 -21.21 10.73
C GLY A 266 9.75 -21.01 11.43
N LYS A 267 9.42 -21.92 12.38
CA LYS A 267 8.26 -21.82 13.27
C LYS A 267 8.52 -20.92 14.49
N SER A 268 9.76 -20.50 14.68
CA SER A 268 10.14 -19.56 15.71
C SER A 268 10.86 -18.35 15.12
N ARG A 269 11.08 -17.31 15.90
CA ARG A 269 11.82 -16.10 15.46
C ARG A 269 13.34 -16.33 15.33
N GLU A 270 13.87 -17.47 15.75
CA GLU A 270 15.25 -17.90 15.56
C GLU A 270 15.55 -18.27 14.11
N LEU A 271 14.53 -18.61 13.31
CA LEU A 271 14.64 -18.87 11.87
C LEU A 271 15.63 -19.98 11.52
N ASP A 272 15.33 -21.22 11.95
CA ASP A 272 16.22 -22.39 11.92
C ASP A 272 16.61 -22.88 10.51
N ASN A 273 15.96 -22.40 9.47
CA ASN A 273 16.21 -22.80 8.09
C ASN A 273 16.61 -21.60 7.22
N ASP A 274 17.47 -21.84 6.22
CA ASP A 274 17.80 -20.84 5.21
C ASP A 274 17.86 -21.41 3.80
N ILE A 275 17.57 -20.54 2.82
CA ILE A 275 17.67 -20.84 1.39
C ILE A 275 18.45 -19.70 0.73
N GLU A 276 19.54 -20.04 0.03
CA GLU A 276 20.29 -19.10 -0.79
C GLU A 276 19.70 -19.03 -2.20
N ILE A 277 19.44 -17.82 -2.68
CA ILE A 277 18.86 -17.53 -3.99
C ILE A 277 19.82 -16.64 -4.75
N ASN A 278 20.06 -16.98 -6.00
CA ASN A 278 20.84 -16.16 -6.90
C ASN A 278 19.99 -15.82 -8.12
N SER A 279 19.63 -14.55 -8.28
CA SER A 279 18.90 -14.07 -9.45
C SER A 279 19.77 -13.16 -10.31
N LYS A 280 19.65 -13.29 -11.62
CA LYS A 280 20.20 -12.33 -12.60
C LYS A 280 19.26 -11.15 -12.81
N ASP A 281 18.01 -11.32 -12.41
CA ASP A 281 16.95 -10.32 -12.47
C ASP A 281 16.82 -9.62 -11.11
N GLU A 282 16.11 -8.50 -11.08
CA GLU A 282 15.82 -7.77 -9.84
C GLU A 282 14.70 -8.42 -9.02
N LEU A 283 14.03 -9.44 -9.56
CA LEU A 283 12.97 -10.20 -8.91
C LEU A 283 13.48 -11.55 -8.39
N TYR A 284 13.07 -11.88 -7.18
CA TYR A 284 13.41 -13.11 -6.47
C TYR A 284 12.14 -13.85 -6.09
N GLU A 285 12.14 -15.17 -6.29
CA GLU A 285 11.05 -16.05 -5.89
C GLU A 285 11.60 -17.31 -5.21
N VAL A 286 10.92 -17.73 -4.13
CA VAL A 286 11.24 -18.95 -3.39
C VAL A 286 9.95 -19.70 -3.11
N GLU A 287 9.97 -20.99 -3.37
CA GLU A 287 8.91 -21.89 -2.94
C GLU A 287 9.38 -22.65 -1.67
N LEU A 288 8.58 -22.52 -0.61
CA LEU A 288 8.74 -23.33 0.59
C LEU A 288 7.77 -24.51 0.52
N ASN A 289 8.31 -25.72 0.65
CA ASN A 289 7.56 -26.96 0.63
C ASN A 289 7.44 -27.52 2.06
N ASN A 290 6.51 -28.45 2.27
CA ASN A 290 6.27 -29.12 3.55
C ASN A 290 5.89 -28.14 4.68
N ILE A 291 5.17 -27.08 4.33
CA ILE A 291 4.60 -26.17 5.29
C ILE A 291 3.44 -26.89 5.99
N GLU A 292 3.44 -26.89 7.32
CA GLU A 292 2.39 -27.55 8.10
C GLU A 292 1.16 -26.65 8.22
N SER A 293 -0.03 -27.28 8.25
CA SER A 293 -1.29 -26.60 8.58
C SER A 293 -1.32 -26.17 10.06
N ASP A 294 -2.23 -25.26 10.39
CA ASP A 294 -2.47 -24.75 11.75
C ASP A 294 -1.21 -24.27 12.47
N SER A 295 -0.31 -23.62 11.72
CA SER A 295 1.00 -23.20 12.21
C SER A 295 1.31 -21.76 11.84
N ILE A 296 2.06 -21.08 12.71
CA ILE A 296 2.63 -19.77 12.44
C ILE A 296 4.08 -19.95 12.01
N TYR A 297 4.46 -19.28 10.94
CA TYR A 297 5.83 -19.25 10.43
C TYR A 297 6.35 -17.82 10.41
N TYR A 298 7.65 -17.68 10.56
CA TYR A 298 8.39 -16.44 10.44
C TYR A 298 9.37 -16.53 9.29
N TYR A 299 9.64 -15.41 8.63
CA TYR A 299 10.68 -15.34 7.61
C TYR A 299 11.36 -13.97 7.58
N LYS A 300 12.61 -13.96 7.11
CA LYS A 300 13.43 -12.78 6.94
C LYS A 300 14.27 -12.92 5.68
N ILE A 301 14.41 -11.82 4.94
CA ILE A 301 15.19 -11.77 3.71
C ILE A 301 16.45 -10.95 3.96
N SER A 302 17.61 -11.44 3.51
CA SER A 302 18.87 -10.71 3.61
C SER A 302 19.64 -10.70 2.29
N ASN A 303 20.45 -9.67 2.10
CA ASN A 303 21.38 -9.58 0.98
C ASN A 303 22.73 -10.25 1.30
N GLN A 304 23.61 -10.32 0.31
CA GLN A 304 24.96 -10.89 0.42
C GLN A 304 25.86 -10.21 1.48
N PHE A 305 25.51 -9.01 1.93
CA PHE A 305 26.25 -8.26 2.96
C PHE A 305 25.71 -8.48 4.37
N GLY A 306 24.78 -9.44 4.55
CA GLY A 306 24.15 -9.72 5.84
C GLY A 306 23.10 -8.70 6.29
N LYS A 307 22.77 -7.70 5.45
CA LYS A 307 21.67 -6.78 5.71
C LYS A 307 20.36 -7.45 5.38
N GLY A 308 19.39 -7.33 6.24
CA GLY A 308 18.12 -8.00 6.09
C GLY A 308 16.91 -7.12 6.41
N SER A 309 15.75 -7.62 5.98
CA SER A 309 14.43 -7.07 6.30
C SER A 309 14.12 -7.22 7.79
N ASP A 310 13.01 -6.65 8.21
CA ASP A 310 12.32 -7.09 9.42
C ASP A 310 11.92 -8.56 9.31
N THR A 311 11.61 -9.19 10.45
CA THR A 311 11.07 -10.55 10.48
C THR A 311 9.55 -10.46 10.28
N TYR A 312 9.08 -11.05 9.20
CA TYR A 312 7.67 -11.15 8.84
C TYR A 312 7.06 -12.44 9.39
N GLU A 313 5.74 -12.46 9.50
CA GLU A 313 4.97 -13.59 10.00
C GLU A 313 3.91 -13.98 8.98
N PHE A 314 3.63 -15.27 8.81
CA PHE A 314 2.44 -15.76 8.12
C PHE A 314 1.78 -16.90 8.89
N ASN A 315 0.45 -17.00 8.74
CA ASN A 315 -0.37 -17.96 9.48
C ASN A 315 -1.10 -18.91 8.50
N THR A 316 -0.77 -20.18 8.55
CA THR A 316 -1.32 -21.18 7.64
C THR A 316 -2.82 -21.49 7.88
N ASN A 317 -3.43 -21.01 8.98
CA ASN A 317 -4.89 -21.01 9.15
C ASN A 317 -5.60 -20.12 8.13
N LEU A 318 -4.87 -19.21 7.49
CA LEU A 318 -5.33 -18.32 6.43
C LEU A 318 -4.99 -18.83 5.03
N ASN A 319 -4.57 -20.09 4.93
CA ASN A 319 -4.39 -20.81 3.68
C ASN A 319 -5.74 -21.39 3.21
N PHE A 320 -6.37 -20.71 2.25
CA PHE A 320 -7.67 -21.09 1.71
C PHE A 320 -7.61 -21.98 0.47
N THR A 321 -6.42 -22.44 0.05
CA THR A 321 -6.29 -23.37 -1.08
C THR A 321 -7.09 -24.65 -0.83
N SER A 322 -7.56 -25.28 -1.89
CA SER A 322 -8.28 -26.55 -1.80
C SER A 322 -7.37 -27.69 -1.30
N PRO A 323 -7.94 -28.73 -0.67
CA PRO A 323 -7.17 -29.94 -0.36
C PRO A 323 -6.52 -30.54 -1.62
N ALA A 324 -5.29 -31.04 -1.46
CA ALA A 324 -4.57 -31.65 -2.57
C ALA A 324 -5.34 -32.84 -3.15
N ALA A 325 -5.32 -32.97 -4.47
CA ALA A 325 -5.87 -34.13 -5.16
C ALA A 325 -4.73 -35.09 -5.57
N PRO A 326 -4.97 -36.40 -5.64
CA PRO A 326 -3.99 -37.35 -6.14
C PRO A 326 -3.58 -37.02 -7.58
N VAL A 327 -2.30 -37.21 -7.88
CA VAL A 327 -1.80 -37.12 -9.25
C VAL A 327 -2.40 -38.26 -10.07
N VAL A 328 -2.91 -37.94 -11.24
CA VAL A 328 -3.42 -38.90 -12.21
C VAL A 328 -2.33 -39.16 -13.24
N GLU A 329 -1.86 -40.39 -13.39
CA GLU A 329 -0.81 -40.74 -14.35
C GLU A 329 -1.32 -40.86 -15.79
N ASP A 330 -2.61 -41.10 -15.97
CA ASP A 330 -3.26 -41.24 -17.26
C ASP A 330 -3.27 -39.91 -18.03
N LYS A 331 -2.43 -39.85 -19.08
CA LYS A 331 -2.26 -38.63 -19.89
C LYS A 331 -3.51 -38.27 -20.70
N GLU A 332 -4.30 -39.25 -21.12
CA GLU A 332 -5.53 -39.00 -21.89
C GLU A 332 -6.57 -38.32 -21.01
N LEU A 333 -6.76 -38.81 -19.78
CA LEU A 333 -7.65 -38.21 -18.80
C LEU A 333 -7.17 -36.82 -18.38
N GLN A 334 -5.86 -36.64 -18.22
CA GLN A 334 -5.28 -35.32 -17.98
C GLN A 334 -5.59 -34.33 -19.12
N GLN A 335 -5.38 -34.76 -20.36
CA GLN A 335 -5.61 -33.90 -21.54
C GLN A 335 -7.11 -33.58 -21.71
N LYS A 336 -7.98 -34.54 -21.43
CA LYS A 336 -9.43 -34.32 -21.46
C LYS A 336 -9.88 -33.33 -20.38
N ALA A 337 -9.33 -33.44 -19.16
CA ALA A 337 -9.60 -32.45 -18.09
C ALA A 337 -9.13 -31.05 -18.48
N LEU A 338 -7.89 -30.92 -19.02
CA LEU A 338 -7.36 -29.63 -19.52
C LEU A 338 -8.24 -29.03 -20.61
N SER A 339 -8.71 -29.85 -21.54
CA SER A 339 -9.60 -29.41 -22.62
C SER A 339 -10.91 -28.84 -22.04
N LEU A 340 -11.54 -29.54 -21.09
CA LEU A 340 -12.75 -29.03 -20.44
C LEU A 340 -12.48 -27.71 -19.67
N LEU A 341 -11.42 -27.69 -18.86
CA LEU A 341 -11.05 -26.52 -18.07
C LEU A 341 -10.63 -25.31 -18.95
N SER A 342 -10.12 -25.54 -20.17
CA SER A 342 -9.74 -24.47 -21.08
C SER A 342 -10.91 -23.60 -21.55
N ALA A 343 -12.14 -24.13 -21.48
CA ALA A 343 -13.36 -23.38 -21.81
C ALA A 343 -13.60 -22.19 -20.85
N SER A 344 -13.00 -22.20 -19.65
CA SER A 344 -13.18 -21.17 -18.63
C SER A 344 -11.87 -20.52 -18.21
N SER A 345 -11.87 -19.21 -18.00
CA SER A 345 -10.77 -18.50 -17.32
C SER A 345 -10.76 -18.78 -15.80
N ILE A 346 -11.90 -19.16 -15.24
CA ILE A 346 -12.07 -19.49 -13.81
C ILE A 346 -11.46 -20.87 -13.56
N LYS A 347 -10.64 -20.99 -12.52
CA LYS A 347 -10.04 -22.27 -12.12
C LYS A 347 -10.37 -22.67 -10.67
N ALA A 348 -11.18 -21.85 -9.99
CA ALA A 348 -11.58 -22.04 -8.60
C ALA A 348 -13.08 -21.77 -8.42
N GLY A 349 -13.71 -22.36 -7.40
CA GLY A 349 -15.13 -22.17 -7.13
C GLY A 349 -15.88 -23.51 -7.08
N TYR A 350 -17.21 -23.47 -7.31
CA TYR A 350 -18.02 -24.67 -7.39
C TYR A 350 -18.16 -25.14 -8.84
N CYS A 351 -17.82 -26.43 -9.06
CA CYS A 351 -18.07 -27.11 -10.33
C CYS A 351 -19.21 -28.11 -10.17
N LEU A 352 -20.24 -28.03 -11.01
CA LEU A 352 -21.34 -29.00 -11.04
C LEU A 352 -21.16 -29.94 -12.23
N VAL A 353 -21.28 -31.23 -11.97
CA VAL A 353 -21.35 -32.29 -12.98
C VAL A 353 -22.76 -32.89 -12.95
N ILE A 354 -23.46 -32.82 -14.07
CA ILE A 354 -24.79 -33.43 -14.24
C ILE A 354 -24.62 -34.75 -15.00
N GLY A 355 -24.88 -35.87 -14.31
CA GLY A 355 -24.60 -37.22 -14.75
C GLY A 355 -23.23 -37.73 -14.30
N SER A 356 -22.95 -39.00 -14.44
CA SER A 356 -21.71 -39.62 -13.97
C SER A 356 -20.56 -39.35 -14.93
N LEU A 357 -19.42 -38.91 -14.39
CA LEU A 357 -18.12 -38.94 -15.07
C LEU A 357 -17.23 -40.04 -14.50
N ASP A 358 -16.26 -40.46 -15.29
CA ASP A 358 -15.19 -41.35 -14.85
C ASP A 358 -14.44 -40.77 -13.64
N VAL A 359 -14.09 -41.62 -12.66
CA VAL A 359 -13.38 -41.19 -11.44
C VAL A 359 -11.99 -40.64 -11.74
N GLY A 360 -11.31 -41.18 -12.79
CA GLY A 360 -10.02 -40.68 -13.23
C GLY A 360 -10.14 -39.25 -13.82
N LEU A 361 -11.21 -38.98 -14.58
CA LEU A 361 -11.47 -37.63 -15.10
C LEU A 361 -11.81 -36.66 -13.95
N LEU A 362 -12.63 -37.04 -12.98
CA LEU A 362 -12.91 -36.22 -11.78
C LEU A 362 -11.63 -35.95 -10.98
N SER A 363 -10.77 -36.97 -10.82
CA SER A 363 -9.46 -36.78 -10.17
C SER A 363 -8.56 -35.82 -10.94
N SER A 364 -8.54 -35.91 -12.29
CA SER A 364 -7.79 -35.02 -13.16
C SER A 364 -8.30 -33.58 -13.12
N LEU A 365 -9.63 -33.39 -13.07
CA LEU A 365 -10.22 -32.06 -12.85
C LEU A 365 -9.80 -31.48 -11.50
N CYS A 366 -9.83 -32.25 -10.42
CA CYS A 366 -9.39 -31.82 -9.09
C CYS A 366 -7.89 -31.50 -9.05
N SER A 367 -7.03 -32.26 -9.70
CA SER A 367 -5.57 -32.05 -9.70
C SER A 367 -5.13 -30.81 -10.50
N GLN A 368 -5.96 -30.35 -11.44
CA GLN A 368 -5.67 -29.26 -12.37
C GLN A 368 -6.50 -27.99 -12.09
N SER A 369 -7.24 -27.96 -11.00
CA SER A 369 -8.06 -26.80 -10.61
C SER A 369 -8.24 -26.74 -9.10
N GLU A 370 -8.74 -25.61 -8.61
CA GLU A 370 -9.16 -25.40 -7.23
C GLU A 370 -10.69 -25.59 -7.05
N TYR A 371 -11.37 -26.27 -7.98
CA TYR A 371 -12.79 -26.50 -7.88
C TYR A 371 -13.18 -27.48 -6.74
N SER A 372 -14.28 -27.15 -6.04
CA SER A 372 -15.08 -28.09 -5.26
C SER A 372 -16.15 -28.66 -6.20
N ILE A 373 -16.09 -29.94 -6.49
CA ILE A 373 -16.94 -30.60 -7.50
C ILE A 373 -18.17 -31.19 -6.84
N ILE A 374 -19.34 -30.92 -7.37
CA ILE A 374 -20.60 -31.52 -7.00
C ILE A 374 -21.07 -32.40 -8.18
N VAL A 375 -21.24 -33.68 -7.98
CA VAL A 375 -21.81 -34.60 -8.97
C VAL A 375 -23.25 -34.92 -8.60
N ILE A 376 -24.19 -34.75 -9.52
CA ILE A 376 -25.57 -35.19 -9.36
C ILE A 376 -25.84 -36.38 -10.28
N GLU A 377 -26.37 -37.45 -9.72
CA GLU A 377 -26.71 -38.69 -10.39
C GLU A 377 -28.01 -39.25 -9.80
N SER A 378 -28.79 -39.98 -10.59
CA SER A 378 -30.07 -40.60 -10.17
C SER A 378 -29.99 -42.13 -9.96
N ASP A 379 -28.99 -42.80 -10.50
CA ASP A 379 -28.78 -44.23 -10.40
C ASP A 379 -28.02 -44.59 -9.11
N ASP A 380 -28.69 -45.20 -8.15
CA ASP A 380 -28.11 -45.61 -6.87
C ASP A 380 -26.85 -46.48 -7.03
N SER A 381 -26.85 -47.42 -7.99
CA SER A 381 -25.71 -48.32 -8.24
C SER A 381 -24.47 -47.56 -8.73
N LYS A 382 -24.66 -46.54 -9.58
CA LYS A 382 -23.60 -45.67 -10.02
C LYS A 382 -23.11 -44.78 -8.87
N ILE A 383 -24.00 -44.22 -8.09
CA ILE A 383 -23.69 -43.36 -6.92
C ILE A 383 -22.82 -44.14 -5.94
N GLN A 384 -23.19 -45.34 -5.58
CA GLN A 384 -22.43 -46.18 -4.63
C GLN A 384 -21.02 -46.49 -5.14
N ARG A 385 -20.91 -46.93 -6.39
CA ARG A 385 -19.60 -47.18 -7.02
C ARG A 385 -18.72 -45.93 -7.07
N LEU A 386 -19.34 -44.80 -7.44
CA LEU A 386 -18.61 -43.52 -7.56
C LEU A 386 -18.12 -43.04 -6.18
N ARG A 387 -18.99 -43.06 -5.17
CA ARG A 387 -18.66 -42.72 -3.78
C ARG A 387 -17.52 -43.59 -3.24
N GLN A 388 -17.62 -44.92 -3.42
CA GLN A 388 -16.57 -45.83 -2.97
C GLN A 388 -15.22 -45.57 -3.66
N SER A 389 -15.21 -45.36 -4.96
CA SER A 389 -13.99 -45.08 -5.71
C SER A 389 -13.37 -43.73 -5.34
N LEU A 390 -14.19 -42.69 -5.10
CA LEU A 390 -13.73 -41.37 -4.64
C LEU A 390 -13.21 -41.42 -3.20
N TYR A 391 -13.85 -42.22 -2.33
CA TYR A 391 -13.40 -42.45 -0.96
C TYR A 391 -12.00 -43.08 -0.93
N LEU A 392 -11.76 -44.11 -1.73
CA LEU A 392 -10.46 -44.78 -1.84
C LEU A 392 -9.35 -43.83 -2.36
N LYS A 393 -9.72 -42.82 -3.11
CA LYS A 393 -8.79 -41.76 -3.58
C LYS A 393 -8.68 -40.56 -2.63
N GLY A 394 -9.38 -40.54 -1.50
CA GLY A 394 -9.40 -39.41 -0.56
C GLY A 394 -10.08 -38.13 -1.10
N LEU A 395 -10.88 -38.25 -2.16
CA LEU A 395 -11.56 -37.14 -2.79
C LEU A 395 -12.99 -36.91 -2.29
N LEU A 396 -13.66 -37.96 -1.81
CA LEU A 396 -15.03 -37.85 -1.34
C LEU A 396 -15.14 -36.97 -0.09
N GLY A 397 -15.99 -35.94 -0.16
CA GLY A 397 -16.21 -34.99 0.93
C GLY A 397 -15.13 -33.89 1.03
N SER A 398 -13.94 -34.09 0.45
CA SER A 398 -12.85 -33.09 0.45
C SER A 398 -12.85 -32.21 -0.80
N ARG A 399 -12.97 -32.81 -1.98
CA ARG A 399 -12.95 -32.16 -3.29
C ARG A 399 -14.16 -32.48 -4.15
N VAL A 400 -14.76 -33.66 -3.95
CA VAL A 400 -15.90 -34.16 -4.72
C VAL A 400 -17.00 -34.62 -3.79
N ASN A 401 -18.22 -34.14 -4.00
CA ASN A 401 -19.44 -34.59 -3.35
C ASN A 401 -20.38 -35.21 -4.39
N VAL A 402 -21.02 -36.30 -4.04
CA VAL A 402 -21.98 -36.99 -4.93
C VAL A 402 -23.36 -36.96 -4.29
N LEU A 403 -24.28 -36.24 -4.95
CA LEU A 403 -25.67 -36.13 -4.53
C LEU A 403 -26.56 -37.13 -5.29
N ASN A 404 -27.41 -37.83 -4.56
CA ASN A 404 -28.48 -38.62 -5.14
C ASN A 404 -29.67 -37.70 -5.44
N VAL A 405 -30.05 -37.59 -6.70
CA VAL A 405 -31.21 -36.82 -7.14
C VAL A 405 -32.10 -37.75 -7.96
N PRO A 406 -32.99 -38.53 -7.32
CA PRO A 406 -33.73 -39.61 -7.95
C PRO A 406 -34.60 -39.17 -9.13
N ASP A 407 -35.13 -37.96 -9.07
CA ASP A 407 -35.94 -37.39 -10.14
C ASP A 407 -35.24 -36.16 -10.74
N LEU A 408 -34.37 -36.41 -11.71
CA LEU A 408 -33.75 -35.34 -12.51
C LEU A 408 -34.73 -34.70 -13.53
N ASN A 409 -36.02 -35.02 -13.48
CA ASN A 409 -37.00 -34.39 -14.36
C ASN A 409 -37.47 -33.03 -13.85
N GLY A 410 -37.04 -32.65 -12.66
CA GLY A 410 -37.41 -31.40 -12.03
C GLY A 410 -36.20 -30.52 -11.68
N ASP A 411 -36.21 -30.07 -10.46
CA ASP A 411 -35.32 -29.06 -9.95
C ASP A 411 -33.98 -29.63 -9.49
N ILE A 412 -32.89 -29.00 -9.86
CA ILE A 412 -31.59 -29.26 -9.28
C ILE A 412 -31.56 -28.64 -7.87
N PRO A 413 -31.23 -29.43 -6.80
CA PRO A 413 -31.30 -28.97 -5.41
C PRO A 413 -30.13 -28.08 -5.02
N LEU A 414 -29.85 -27.06 -5.84
CA LEU A 414 -28.86 -26.03 -5.60
C LEU A 414 -29.53 -24.66 -5.70
N THR A 415 -29.03 -23.71 -4.91
CA THR A 415 -29.53 -22.33 -4.99
C THR A 415 -29.15 -21.68 -6.34
N SER A 416 -29.93 -20.69 -6.75
CA SER A 416 -29.62 -19.90 -7.94
C SER A 416 -28.26 -19.19 -7.80
N CYS A 417 -27.60 -18.91 -8.92
CA CYS A 417 -26.37 -18.11 -8.97
C CYS A 417 -25.16 -18.70 -8.20
N MET A 418 -25.09 -20.01 -8.00
CA MET A 418 -24.06 -20.62 -7.14
C MET A 418 -22.85 -21.17 -7.90
N VAL A 419 -23.04 -21.76 -9.10
CA VAL A 419 -22.06 -22.59 -9.79
C VAL A 419 -21.19 -21.77 -10.71
N ASN A 420 -19.87 -21.98 -10.66
CA ASN A 420 -18.88 -21.29 -11.52
C ASN A 420 -18.58 -22.01 -12.82
N PHE A 421 -18.53 -23.37 -12.75
CA PHE A 421 -18.25 -24.21 -13.90
C PHE A 421 -19.21 -25.39 -13.91
N LEU A 422 -19.81 -25.67 -15.05
CA LEU A 422 -20.78 -26.74 -15.16
C LEU A 422 -20.44 -27.67 -16.32
N ILE A 423 -20.46 -28.96 -16.07
CA ILE A 423 -20.31 -30.03 -17.08
C ILE A 423 -21.61 -30.82 -17.12
N SER A 424 -22.29 -30.84 -18.27
CA SER A 424 -23.51 -31.63 -18.46
C SER A 424 -23.35 -32.62 -19.60
N VAL A 425 -23.88 -33.81 -19.42
CA VAL A 425 -23.87 -34.85 -20.46
C VAL A 425 -24.83 -34.51 -21.61
N ASN A 426 -25.84 -33.68 -21.38
CA ASN A 426 -26.82 -33.25 -22.38
C ASN A 426 -27.49 -31.92 -21.98
N ARG A 427 -28.41 -31.41 -22.82
CA ARG A 427 -29.12 -30.14 -22.63
C ARG A 427 -30.50 -30.25 -21.94
N LYS A 428 -30.85 -31.37 -21.45
CA LYS A 428 -32.19 -31.61 -20.81
C LYS A 428 -32.48 -30.59 -19.69
N TYR A 429 -31.44 -30.00 -19.08
CA TYR A 429 -31.54 -29.14 -17.91
C TYR A 429 -31.19 -27.68 -18.19
N ASP A 430 -31.24 -27.21 -19.42
CA ASP A 430 -30.75 -25.86 -19.83
C ASP A 430 -31.34 -24.72 -18.97
N ASP A 431 -32.61 -24.77 -18.58
CA ASP A 431 -33.22 -23.71 -17.77
C ASP A 431 -32.72 -23.73 -16.31
N GLU A 432 -32.52 -24.91 -15.73
CA GLU A 432 -31.88 -25.05 -14.43
C GLU A 432 -30.40 -24.64 -14.47
N ILE A 433 -29.70 -25.01 -15.55
CA ILE A 433 -28.29 -24.61 -15.80
C ILE A 433 -28.19 -23.09 -15.81
N LYS A 434 -29.09 -22.40 -16.52
CA LYS A 434 -29.14 -20.92 -16.53
C LYS A 434 -29.41 -20.33 -15.14
N ARG A 435 -30.27 -20.97 -14.35
CA ARG A 435 -30.62 -20.56 -12.99
C ARG A 435 -29.45 -20.67 -12.01
N ILE A 436 -28.73 -21.81 -12.02
CA ILE A 436 -27.71 -22.15 -11.02
C ILE A 436 -26.31 -21.57 -11.30
N LEU A 437 -25.96 -21.29 -12.56
CA LEU A 437 -24.69 -20.65 -12.88
C LEU A 437 -24.60 -19.26 -12.24
N ALA A 438 -23.45 -18.88 -11.70
CA ALA A 438 -23.21 -17.53 -11.23
C ALA A 438 -23.14 -16.54 -12.40
N PRO A 439 -23.76 -15.35 -12.30
CA PRO A 439 -23.81 -14.40 -13.40
C PRO A 439 -22.46 -13.80 -13.79
N GLY A 440 -22.32 -13.42 -15.06
CA GLY A 440 -21.27 -12.54 -15.56
C GLY A 440 -19.98 -13.23 -16.02
N ARG A 441 -19.68 -14.45 -15.56
CA ARG A 441 -18.43 -15.15 -15.92
C ARG A 441 -18.50 -16.68 -15.89
N SER A 442 -19.53 -17.26 -15.30
CA SER A 442 -19.64 -18.71 -15.17
C SER A 442 -20.12 -19.38 -16.47
N ILE A 443 -19.70 -20.63 -16.68
CA ILE A 443 -19.84 -21.29 -17.95
C ILE A 443 -20.36 -22.72 -17.79
N ALA A 444 -21.19 -23.18 -18.72
CA ALA A 444 -21.59 -24.58 -18.88
C ALA A 444 -20.97 -25.16 -20.16
N VAL A 445 -20.44 -26.38 -20.04
CA VAL A 445 -19.88 -27.18 -21.13
C VAL A 445 -20.72 -28.45 -21.29
N TYR A 446 -21.02 -28.84 -22.54
CA TYR A 446 -21.82 -29.99 -22.86
C TYR A 446 -20.97 -31.09 -23.50
N LEU A 447 -21.17 -32.35 -23.04
CA LEU A 447 -20.39 -33.50 -23.53
C LEU A 447 -21.02 -34.21 -24.73
N ASP A 448 -22.20 -33.77 -25.16
CA ASP A 448 -22.89 -34.33 -26.34
C ASP A 448 -22.26 -33.93 -27.67
N GLY A 449 -21.19 -33.10 -27.65
CA GLY A 449 -20.46 -32.64 -28.82
C GLY A 449 -21.22 -31.67 -29.74
N SER A 450 -22.43 -31.29 -29.40
CA SER A 450 -23.39 -30.60 -30.27
C SER A 450 -23.35 -29.06 -30.19
N SER A 451 -22.59 -28.46 -29.26
CA SER A 451 -22.81 -27.04 -28.98
C SER A 451 -21.65 -26.31 -28.33
N SER A 452 -21.59 -25.00 -28.63
CA SER A 452 -20.71 -24.06 -27.94
C SER A 452 -21.05 -23.96 -26.44
N PRO A 453 -20.04 -23.71 -25.59
CA PRO A 453 -20.27 -23.43 -24.18
C PRO A 453 -21.25 -22.27 -23.96
N TYR A 454 -22.08 -22.38 -22.92
CA TYR A 454 -22.99 -21.28 -22.51
C TYR A 454 -22.35 -20.47 -21.38
N ILE A 455 -22.17 -19.17 -21.61
CA ILE A 455 -21.71 -18.22 -20.58
C ILE A 455 -22.95 -17.48 -20.07
N ARG A 456 -23.18 -17.52 -18.76
CA ARG A 456 -24.29 -16.77 -18.17
C ARG A 456 -23.99 -15.26 -18.20
N PRO A 457 -24.87 -14.42 -18.78
CA PRO A 457 -24.70 -12.97 -18.76
C PRO A 457 -24.77 -12.41 -17.35
N ARG A 458 -24.35 -11.16 -17.18
CA ARG A 458 -24.57 -10.40 -15.94
C ARG A 458 -26.06 -10.23 -15.68
N LEU A 459 -26.42 -10.04 -14.41
CA LEU A 459 -27.78 -9.61 -14.06
C LEU A 459 -27.99 -8.19 -14.60
N ASP A 460 -29.20 -7.95 -15.12
CA ASP A 460 -29.61 -6.63 -15.59
C ASP A 460 -29.50 -5.62 -14.43
N ASP A 461 -29.09 -4.39 -14.74
CA ASP A 461 -28.92 -3.30 -13.79
C ASP A 461 -27.96 -3.60 -12.62
N SER A 462 -27.04 -4.58 -12.79
CA SER A 462 -26.00 -4.85 -11.81
C SER A 462 -24.77 -3.95 -12.04
N GLY A 463 -24.30 -3.36 -10.95
CA GLY A 463 -23.09 -2.51 -10.93
C GLY A 463 -21.87 -3.19 -10.34
N ASP A 464 -20.72 -2.54 -10.47
CA ASP A 464 -19.46 -2.93 -9.84
C ASP A 464 -19.05 -1.86 -8.81
N TRP A 465 -18.40 -2.26 -7.72
CA TRP A 465 -17.85 -1.36 -6.70
C TRP A 465 -16.34 -1.33 -6.83
N THR A 466 -15.82 -0.48 -7.72
CA THR A 466 -14.42 -0.54 -8.20
C THR A 466 -13.45 0.34 -7.45
N HIS A 467 -13.92 1.33 -6.70
CA HIS A 467 -13.13 2.32 -5.97
C HIS A 467 -13.62 2.46 -4.52
N GLN A 468 -12.86 3.17 -3.70
CA GLN A 468 -13.17 3.40 -2.27
C GLN A 468 -14.63 3.81 -2.03
N TYR A 469 -15.16 4.72 -2.84
CA TYR A 469 -16.52 5.22 -2.77
C TYR A 469 -17.34 4.82 -4.00
N GLY A 470 -17.33 3.54 -4.35
CA GLY A 470 -18.12 2.93 -5.40
C GLY A 470 -17.47 2.97 -6.78
N ASP A 471 -17.32 4.14 -7.31
CA ASP A 471 -16.84 4.40 -8.67
C ASP A 471 -15.73 5.48 -8.72
N THR A 472 -15.26 5.80 -9.91
CA THR A 472 -14.25 6.85 -10.13
C THR A 472 -14.74 8.23 -9.73
N GLY A 473 -16.07 8.45 -9.78
CA GLY A 473 -16.72 9.70 -9.41
C GLY A 473 -16.92 9.89 -7.91
N ASN A 474 -16.52 8.92 -7.07
CA ASN A 474 -16.77 8.92 -5.63
C ASN A 474 -18.26 9.06 -5.27
N THR A 475 -19.18 8.49 -6.07
CA THR A 475 -20.61 8.68 -5.87
C THR A 475 -21.19 7.95 -4.66
N ALA A 476 -20.44 7.02 -4.06
CA ALA A 476 -20.88 6.05 -3.06
C ALA A 476 -22.11 5.24 -3.52
N SER A 477 -22.23 5.08 -4.84
CA SER A 477 -23.22 4.28 -5.54
C SER A 477 -22.56 3.71 -6.79
N SER A 478 -22.81 2.44 -7.10
CA SER A 478 -22.12 1.73 -8.19
C SER A 478 -23.01 1.51 -9.42
N LYS A 479 -24.10 2.24 -9.54
CA LYS A 479 -25.18 1.97 -10.50
C LYS A 479 -25.87 0.61 -10.26
N GLU A 480 -25.61 -0.03 -9.13
CA GLU A 480 -26.28 -1.26 -8.69
C GLU A 480 -27.71 -0.94 -8.27
N SER A 481 -28.69 -1.66 -8.79
CA SER A 481 -30.09 -1.47 -8.45
C SER A 481 -30.62 -2.47 -7.41
N LEU A 482 -29.86 -3.56 -7.15
CA LEU A 482 -30.33 -4.71 -6.37
C LEU A 482 -31.70 -5.22 -6.84
N SER A 483 -31.92 -5.17 -8.15
CA SER A 483 -33.18 -5.57 -8.81
C SER A 483 -34.42 -4.85 -8.25
N GLY A 484 -34.25 -3.60 -7.82
CA GLY A 484 -35.32 -2.75 -7.28
C GLY A 484 -35.80 -3.12 -5.88
N ALA A 485 -34.97 -3.81 -5.10
CA ALA A 485 -35.29 -4.14 -3.71
C ALA A 485 -35.58 -2.89 -2.88
N LYS A 486 -36.67 -2.90 -2.11
CA LYS A 486 -37.17 -1.77 -1.31
C LYS A 486 -36.94 -1.91 0.18
N GLY A 487 -36.56 -3.11 0.63
CA GLY A 487 -36.33 -3.37 2.05
C GLY A 487 -35.58 -4.66 2.28
N THR A 488 -35.12 -4.84 3.52
CA THR A 488 -34.34 -6.04 3.92
C THR A 488 -35.13 -7.34 3.73
N HIS A 489 -36.46 -7.29 3.74
CA HIS A 489 -37.36 -8.43 3.49
C HIS A 489 -37.32 -8.94 2.04
N ASP A 490 -36.83 -8.15 1.09
CA ASP A 490 -36.69 -8.54 -0.32
C ASP A 490 -35.46 -9.41 -0.59
N PHE A 491 -34.65 -9.64 0.40
CA PHE A 491 -33.40 -10.41 0.28
C PHE A 491 -33.53 -11.79 0.94
N ALA A 492 -32.74 -12.71 0.41
CA ALA A 492 -32.39 -13.98 1.05
C ALA A 492 -30.88 -14.05 1.30
N LEU A 493 -30.49 -14.74 2.36
CA LEU A 493 -29.10 -15.07 2.61
C LEU A 493 -28.65 -16.09 1.55
N GLN A 494 -27.68 -15.74 0.75
CA GLN A 494 -27.16 -16.59 -0.32
C GLN A 494 -25.99 -17.45 0.15
N TRP A 495 -25.06 -16.84 0.88
CA TRP A 495 -23.90 -17.53 1.41
C TRP A 495 -23.42 -16.92 2.73
N VAL A 496 -22.77 -17.78 3.54
CA VAL A 496 -22.06 -17.44 4.77
C VAL A 496 -20.70 -18.10 4.70
N GLY A 497 -19.61 -17.40 5.02
CA GLY A 497 -18.29 -18.00 4.89
C GLY A 497 -17.15 -17.17 5.46
N ARG A 498 -15.95 -17.60 5.12
CA ARG A 498 -14.70 -16.90 5.40
C ARG A 498 -14.49 -15.77 4.35
N PRO A 499 -13.67 -14.73 4.64
CA PRO A 499 -12.94 -14.53 5.88
C PRO A 499 -13.85 -14.10 7.04
N GLY A 500 -13.35 -14.30 8.26
CA GLY A 500 -13.98 -13.84 9.49
C GLY A 500 -13.21 -12.69 10.14
N ALA A 501 -13.54 -12.36 11.39
CA ALA A 501 -12.93 -11.27 12.14
C ALA A 501 -11.41 -11.44 12.39
N ASP A 502 -10.90 -12.66 12.30
CA ASP A 502 -9.49 -13.02 12.41
C ASP A 502 -8.65 -12.61 11.17
N PHE A 503 -9.29 -12.25 10.07
CA PHE A 503 -8.61 -11.79 8.86
C PHE A 503 -8.01 -10.40 9.03
N GLY A 504 -8.62 -9.53 9.82
CA GLY A 504 -8.13 -8.21 10.18
C GLY A 504 -8.25 -7.94 11.67
N ILE A 505 -7.30 -7.22 12.24
CA ILE A 505 -7.29 -6.92 13.68
C ILE A 505 -8.11 -5.67 14.02
N ASP A 506 -8.22 -4.73 13.08
CA ASP A 506 -8.82 -3.42 13.29
C ASP A 506 -10.15 -3.27 12.57
N ARG A 507 -11.23 -3.09 13.32
CA ARG A 507 -12.54 -2.69 12.78
C ARG A 507 -12.68 -1.21 12.54
N ASN A 508 -11.87 -0.43 13.17
CA ASN A 508 -11.89 1.00 12.99
C ASN A 508 -11.52 1.40 11.56
N PRO A 509 -11.84 2.62 11.14
CA PRO A 509 -11.80 3.08 9.75
C PRO A 509 -10.46 2.97 9.01
N ARG A 510 -9.65 2.02 9.41
CA ARG A 510 -8.34 1.74 8.84
C ARG A 510 -8.35 0.74 7.69
N MET A 511 -9.40 -0.10 7.63
CA MET A 511 -9.52 -1.03 6.52
C MET A 511 -10.17 -0.31 5.36
N PRO A 512 -9.61 -0.42 4.14
CA PRO A 512 -10.24 0.09 2.94
C PRO A 512 -11.62 -0.55 2.72
N ALA A 513 -12.50 0.17 2.01
CA ALA A 513 -13.74 -0.44 1.54
C ALA A 513 -13.42 -1.69 0.71
N PRO A 514 -14.22 -2.77 0.81
CA PRO A 514 -14.12 -3.87 -0.12
C PRO A 514 -14.39 -3.39 -1.55
N LEU A 515 -13.82 -4.07 -2.53
CA LEU A 515 -14.08 -3.80 -3.94
C LEU A 515 -14.79 -4.99 -4.57
N SER A 516 -15.57 -4.74 -5.61
CA SER A 516 -16.20 -5.79 -6.39
C SER A 516 -16.22 -5.46 -7.87
N ALA A 517 -15.79 -6.38 -8.70
CA ALA A 517 -15.78 -6.22 -10.15
C ALA A 517 -16.01 -7.57 -10.85
N LYS A 518 -16.92 -7.58 -11.81
CA LYS A 518 -17.23 -8.75 -12.65
C LYS A 518 -17.47 -10.02 -11.81
N GLY A 519 -18.31 -9.93 -10.78
CA GLY A 519 -18.69 -11.08 -9.92
C GLY A 519 -17.60 -11.56 -8.96
N ARG A 520 -16.53 -10.80 -8.75
CA ARG A 520 -15.52 -11.05 -7.72
C ARG A 520 -15.61 -10.00 -6.64
N LEU A 521 -15.44 -10.43 -5.40
CA LEU A 521 -15.36 -9.57 -4.23
C LEU A 521 -13.92 -9.60 -3.70
N PHE A 522 -13.27 -8.44 -3.62
CA PHE A 522 -11.94 -8.27 -3.06
C PHE A 522 -12.06 -7.68 -1.66
N HIS A 523 -11.39 -8.31 -0.72
CA HIS A 523 -11.37 -7.84 0.65
C HIS A 523 -9.94 -7.75 1.17
N GLN A 524 -9.63 -6.63 1.85
CA GLN A 524 -8.34 -6.37 2.45
C GLN A 524 -8.40 -6.58 3.95
N GLY A 525 -7.56 -7.46 4.46
CA GLY A 525 -7.31 -7.66 5.87
C GLY A 525 -6.01 -7.00 6.32
N MET A 526 -5.56 -7.35 7.52
CA MET A 526 -4.27 -6.88 8.01
C MET A 526 -3.13 -7.60 7.27
N ASN A 527 -2.38 -6.86 6.44
CA ASN A 527 -1.32 -7.39 5.59
C ASN A 527 -1.75 -8.52 4.65
N ARG A 528 -3.04 -8.58 4.30
CA ARG A 528 -3.65 -9.67 3.53
C ARG A 528 -4.65 -9.17 2.53
N LEU A 529 -4.72 -9.89 1.42
CA LEU A 529 -5.74 -9.72 0.37
C LEU A 529 -6.42 -11.06 0.13
N VAL A 530 -7.71 -11.02 -0.12
CA VAL A 530 -8.49 -12.17 -0.55
C VAL A 530 -9.43 -11.77 -1.67
N ALA A 531 -9.56 -12.63 -2.67
CA ALA A 531 -10.62 -12.55 -3.66
C ALA A 531 -11.60 -13.70 -3.47
N MET A 532 -12.88 -13.38 -3.52
CA MET A 532 -13.98 -14.31 -3.38
C MET A 532 -14.91 -14.22 -4.58
N ASP A 533 -15.60 -15.26 -4.88
CA ASP A 533 -16.76 -15.18 -5.77
C ASP A 533 -17.90 -14.45 -5.05
N ALA A 534 -18.41 -13.39 -5.66
CA ALA A 534 -19.44 -12.54 -5.06
C ALA A 534 -20.79 -13.29 -4.82
N HIS A 535 -21.10 -14.30 -5.65
CA HIS A 535 -22.40 -14.99 -5.63
C HIS A 535 -22.45 -16.22 -4.71
N ASN A 536 -21.28 -16.82 -4.37
CA ASN A 536 -21.23 -18.03 -3.57
C ASN A 536 -20.23 -18.01 -2.42
N GLY A 537 -19.43 -16.94 -2.29
CA GLY A 537 -18.49 -16.78 -1.19
C GLY A 537 -17.24 -17.66 -1.26
N PHE A 538 -17.04 -18.43 -2.34
CA PHE A 538 -15.85 -19.25 -2.50
C PHE A 538 -14.59 -18.38 -2.60
N ILE A 539 -13.56 -18.71 -1.80
CA ILE A 539 -12.30 -17.96 -1.86
C ILE A 539 -11.49 -18.42 -3.07
N LEU A 540 -11.32 -17.53 -4.03
CA LEU A 540 -10.64 -17.79 -5.30
C LEU A 540 -9.12 -17.81 -5.13
N TRP A 541 -8.60 -16.88 -4.36
CA TRP A 541 -7.18 -16.80 -4.00
C TRP A 541 -6.98 -15.93 -2.77
N SER A 542 -5.83 -16.10 -2.10
CA SER A 542 -5.37 -15.27 -1.00
C SER A 542 -3.89 -14.97 -1.10
N LEU A 543 -3.49 -13.79 -0.63
CA LEU A 543 -2.13 -13.27 -0.66
C LEU A 543 -1.81 -12.57 0.65
N GLU A 544 -0.63 -12.82 1.20
CA GLU A 544 -0.08 -11.97 2.28
C GLU A 544 0.93 -10.98 1.70
N ALA A 545 0.81 -9.72 2.11
CA ALA A 545 1.70 -8.65 1.72
C ALA A 545 2.04 -7.82 2.96
N PRO A 546 3.22 -8.04 3.58
CA PRO A 546 3.71 -7.18 4.63
C PRO A 546 3.70 -5.72 4.15
N ASP A 547 3.47 -4.78 5.05
CA ASP A 547 3.37 -3.35 4.74
C ASP A 547 2.15 -2.93 3.89
N LEU A 548 1.24 -3.83 3.58
CA LEU A 548 -0.03 -3.49 2.91
C LEU A 548 -0.87 -2.53 3.74
N ARG A 549 -0.78 -2.65 5.06
CA ARG A 549 -1.57 -1.87 6.00
C ARG A 549 -1.36 -0.38 5.81
N ARG A 550 -2.44 0.32 5.52
CA ARG A 550 -2.50 1.77 5.39
C ARG A 550 -3.48 2.35 6.40
N VAL A 551 -3.18 3.53 6.94
CA VAL A 551 -4.17 4.30 7.69
C VAL A 551 -5.23 4.77 6.72
N ASN A 552 -6.43 4.22 6.85
CA ASN A 552 -7.56 4.59 6.02
C ASN A 552 -8.67 5.13 6.91
N ILE A 553 -8.88 6.42 6.83
CA ILE A 553 -9.96 7.15 7.48
C ILE A 553 -10.90 7.71 6.41
N PRO A 554 -12.12 8.12 6.75
CA PRO A 554 -13.11 8.56 5.76
C PRO A 554 -12.64 9.66 4.81
N ARG A 555 -11.66 10.46 5.23
CA ARG A 555 -11.11 11.56 4.44
C ARG A 555 -9.95 11.18 3.55
N ASP A 556 -9.35 10.01 3.82
CA ASP A 556 -8.22 9.54 3.04
C ASP A 556 -8.72 8.72 1.86
N CYS A 557 -7.95 8.71 0.80
CA CYS A 557 -8.20 7.85 -0.34
C CYS A 557 -7.91 6.39 0.00
N GLY A 558 -8.63 5.48 -0.61
CA GLY A 558 -8.29 4.06 -0.62
C GLY A 558 -6.91 3.81 -1.23
N ASN A 559 -6.29 2.69 -0.85
CA ASN A 559 -5.00 2.26 -1.38
C ASN A 559 -5.15 1.23 -2.52
N TRP A 560 -6.34 1.04 -3.07
CA TRP A 560 -6.61 0.07 -4.12
C TRP A 560 -7.82 0.45 -4.98
N CYS A 561 -7.84 -0.08 -6.19
CA CYS A 561 -8.97 -0.04 -7.10
C CYS A 561 -8.97 -1.30 -7.97
N ALA A 562 -10.09 -1.59 -8.61
CA ALA A 562 -10.25 -2.79 -9.44
C ALA A 562 -10.94 -2.44 -10.76
N ASP A 563 -10.75 -3.30 -11.75
CA ASP A 563 -11.56 -3.38 -12.94
C ASP A 563 -11.94 -4.84 -13.24
N SER A 564 -12.48 -5.10 -14.44
CA SER A 564 -12.90 -6.44 -14.84
C SER A 564 -11.76 -7.46 -14.91
N GLU A 565 -10.50 -7.06 -15.05
CA GLU A 565 -9.36 -7.94 -15.30
C GLU A 565 -8.26 -7.79 -14.26
N SER A 566 -8.20 -6.64 -13.58
CA SER A 566 -7.08 -6.28 -12.72
C SER A 566 -7.51 -5.75 -11.36
N LEU A 567 -6.70 -6.06 -10.37
CA LEU A 567 -6.70 -5.41 -9.05
C LEU A 567 -5.41 -4.59 -8.92
N PHE A 568 -5.54 -3.31 -8.58
CA PHE A 568 -4.41 -2.41 -8.37
C PHE A 568 -4.29 -2.10 -6.88
N VAL A 569 -3.11 -2.31 -6.31
CA VAL A 569 -2.87 -2.15 -4.87
C VAL A 569 -1.62 -1.32 -4.63
N ALA A 570 -1.75 -0.20 -3.95
CA ALA A 570 -0.63 0.64 -3.55
C ALA A 570 -0.06 0.20 -2.20
N ILE A 571 1.25 -0.01 -2.15
CA ILE A 571 2.01 -0.39 -0.95
C ILE A 571 3.24 0.51 -0.88
N LYS A 572 3.25 1.44 0.09
CA LYS A 572 4.32 2.44 0.24
C LYS A 572 4.60 3.21 -1.06
N ASP A 573 5.78 3.06 -1.64
CA ASP A 573 6.24 3.74 -2.86
C ASP A 573 5.96 2.97 -4.16
N SER A 574 5.34 1.81 -4.07
CA SER A 574 4.99 0.97 -5.22
C SER A 574 3.48 0.73 -5.35
N ALA A 575 3.02 0.48 -6.57
CA ALA A 575 1.68 -0.02 -6.83
C ALA A 575 1.76 -1.29 -7.68
N TRP A 576 1.01 -2.32 -7.29
CA TRP A 576 0.97 -3.60 -7.96
C TRP A 576 -0.28 -3.70 -8.84
N MET A 577 -0.10 -4.12 -10.08
CA MET A 577 -1.17 -4.60 -10.95
C MET A 577 -1.21 -6.12 -10.84
N MET A 578 -2.31 -6.64 -10.37
CA MET A 578 -2.53 -8.06 -10.15
C MET A 578 -3.63 -8.56 -11.07
N ASN A 579 -3.52 -9.77 -11.56
CA ASN A 579 -4.62 -10.44 -12.24
C ASN A 579 -5.75 -10.68 -11.23
N ALA A 580 -6.92 -10.18 -11.54
CA ALA A 580 -8.09 -10.26 -10.66
C ALA A 580 -8.58 -11.70 -10.44
N GLU A 581 -8.29 -12.62 -11.36
CA GLU A 581 -8.75 -14.02 -11.32
C GLU A 581 -7.93 -14.91 -10.38
N ASP A 582 -6.61 -14.75 -10.36
CA ASP A 582 -5.68 -15.64 -9.66
C ASP A 582 -4.74 -14.93 -8.68
N GLY A 583 -4.75 -13.58 -8.61
CA GLY A 583 -3.89 -12.79 -7.74
C GLY A 583 -2.42 -12.74 -8.16
N GLU A 584 -2.07 -13.18 -9.38
CA GLU A 584 -0.70 -13.08 -9.89
C GLU A 584 -0.32 -11.63 -10.19
N ARG A 585 0.83 -11.19 -9.64
CA ARG A 585 1.36 -9.85 -9.88
C ARG A 585 1.91 -9.73 -11.30
N LYS A 586 1.28 -8.92 -12.13
CA LYS A 586 1.65 -8.71 -13.54
C LYS A 586 2.65 -7.59 -13.73
N LYS A 587 2.51 -6.51 -12.95
CA LYS A 587 3.34 -5.31 -13.10
C LYS A 587 3.45 -4.57 -11.78
N VAL A 588 4.56 -3.85 -11.62
CA VAL A 588 4.79 -2.91 -10.52
C VAL A 588 5.04 -1.52 -11.08
N PHE A 589 4.38 -0.52 -10.54
CA PHE A 589 4.55 0.88 -10.88
C PHE A 589 5.23 1.58 -9.70
N SER A 590 6.21 2.41 -9.99
CA SER A 590 6.90 3.26 -9.00
C SER A 590 6.33 4.66 -9.05
N ILE A 591 6.55 5.45 -8.00
CA ILE A 591 6.26 6.89 -8.04
C ILE A 591 7.27 7.55 -8.99
N PRO A 592 6.82 8.33 -10.00
CA PRO A 592 7.74 9.00 -10.90
C PRO A 592 8.54 10.07 -10.17
N ARG A 593 9.79 10.27 -10.58
CA ARG A 593 10.65 11.34 -10.02
C ARG A 593 10.07 12.69 -10.39
N ILE A 594 9.75 13.51 -9.38
CA ILE A 594 9.10 14.81 -9.53
C ILE A 594 10.16 15.92 -9.58
N HIS A 595 11.26 15.74 -8.84
CA HIS A 595 12.41 16.66 -8.78
C HIS A 595 13.72 15.86 -8.83
N GLU A 596 14.84 16.51 -9.15
CA GLU A 596 16.16 15.89 -9.13
C GLU A 596 16.57 15.38 -7.73
N GLN A 597 15.96 15.91 -6.67
CA GLN A 597 16.14 15.44 -5.30
C GLN A 597 15.18 14.29 -5.01
N LYS A 598 15.70 13.17 -4.53
CA LYS A 598 14.96 12.01 -4.04
C LYS A 598 14.29 12.36 -2.71
N SER A 599 13.10 12.94 -2.76
CA SER A 599 12.24 13.00 -1.58
C SER A 599 11.63 11.62 -1.36
N ASP A 600 11.52 11.19 -0.10
CA ASP A 600 10.79 9.97 0.23
C ASP A 600 9.31 10.20 0.03
N TYR A 601 8.73 9.56 -0.98
CA TYR A 601 7.30 9.61 -1.28
C TYR A 601 6.67 8.24 -1.14
N GLU A 602 5.39 8.23 -0.79
CA GLU A 602 4.50 7.07 -0.84
C GLU A 602 3.28 7.38 -1.70
N TRP A 603 2.58 6.35 -2.19
CA TRP A 603 1.36 6.52 -2.95
C TRP A 603 0.26 7.13 -2.07
N GLY A 604 -0.25 8.27 -2.45
CA GLY A 604 -1.36 8.94 -1.78
C GLY A 604 -2.71 8.41 -2.25
N TYR A 605 -3.01 8.55 -3.54
CA TYR A 605 -4.22 8.09 -4.22
C TYR A 605 -3.85 7.02 -5.25
N ILE A 606 -4.77 6.08 -5.49
CA ILE A 606 -4.74 5.16 -6.61
C ILE A 606 -6.15 4.98 -7.18
N GLY A 607 -6.29 5.09 -8.49
CA GLY A 607 -7.56 4.88 -9.19
C GLY A 607 -7.35 4.64 -10.68
N ARG A 608 -8.26 3.89 -11.31
CA ARG A 608 -8.29 3.74 -12.76
C ARG A 608 -9.31 4.70 -13.34
N ILE A 609 -8.84 5.70 -14.09
CA ILE A 609 -9.68 6.72 -14.72
C ILE A 609 -9.32 6.79 -16.20
N GLY A 610 -10.29 6.69 -17.10
CA GLY A 610 -10.03 6.49 -18.52
C GLY A 610 -9.23 5.21 -18.78
N GLU A 611 -8.17 5.32 -19.58
CA GLU A 611 -7.25 4.22 -19.90
C GLU A 611 -5.97 4.26 -19.05
N SER A 612 -5.97 5.04 -17.96
CA SER A 612 -4.80 5.28 -17.14
C SER A 612 -4.97 4.82 -15.70
N LEU A 613 -3.87 4.34 -15.11
CA LEU A 613 -3.71 4.21 -13.67
C LEU A 613 -3.23 5.54 -13.12
N ILE A 614 -4.09 6.19 -12.34
CA ILE A 614 -3.80 7.47 -11.72
C ILE A 614 -3.23 7.23 -10.33
N GLY A 615 -2.13 7.91 -10.02
CA GLY A 615 -1.51 7.91 -8.71
C GLY A 615 -1.19 9.33 -8.23
N SER A 616 -1.03 9.51 -6.93
CA SER A 616 -0.49 10.74 -6.37
C SER A 616 0.69 10.47 -5.44
N ALA A 617 1.65 11.40 -5.38
CA ALA A 617 2.84 11.30 -4.55
C ALA A 617 2.66 12.11 -3.27
N VAL A 618 2.54 11.45 -2.15
CA VAL A 618 2.48 12.07 -0.83
C VAL A 618 3.80 11.84 -0.09
N LYS A 619 4.26 12.82 0.68
CA LYS A 619 5.48 12.67 1.48
C LYS A 619 5.34 11.48 2.42
N SER A 620 6.38 10.67 2.53
CA SER A 620 6.40 9.42 3.31
C SER A 620 5.95 9.62 4.76
N GLU A 621 5.45 8.56 5.36
CA GLU A 621 4.84 8.52 6.69
C GLU A 621 3.53 9.34 6.85
N SER A 622 2.91 9.76 5.75
CA SER A 622 1.64 10.51 5.79
C SER A 622 0.43 9.61 5.64
N SER A 623 0.52 8.54 4.85
CA SER A 623 -0.55 7.54 4.64
C SER A 623 -0.33 6.24 5.40
N TYR A 624 0.92 5.80 5.57
CA TYR A 624 1.28 4.51 6.19
C TYR A 624 1.67 4.61 7.67
N LYS A 625 1.55 5.75 8.30
CA LYS A 625 1.84 5.94 9.71
C LYS A 625 0.87 5.18 10.62
N ASN A 626 1.37 4.60 11.70
CA ASN A 626 0.53 3.94 12.69
C ASN A 626 -0.12 4.97 13.63
N TYR A 627 -1.37 5.32 13.38
CA TYR A 627 -2.14 6.32 14.11
C TYR A 627 -3.01 5.76 15.24
N TRP A 628 -2.63 4.67 15.83
CA TRP A 628 -3.45 3.97 16.83
C TRP A 628 -3.33 4.47 18.28
N SER A 629 -2.93 5.68 18.52
CA SER A 629 -3.00 6.25 19.85
C SER A 629 -4.27 7.10 20.02
N GLY A 630 -4.94 7.02 21.15
CA GLY A 630 -6.24 7.64 21.41
C GLY A 630 -6.29 9.18 21.34
N LYS A 631 -5.19 9.86 21.00
CA LYS A 631 -5.14 11.29 20.72
C LYS A 631 -5.49 11.66 19.28
N MET A 632 -5.71 10.68 18.41
CA MET A 632 -5.80 10.88 16.95
C MET A 632 -7.18 10.59 16.37
N TRP A 633 -8.16 10.43 17.22
CA TRP A 633 -9.52 10.19 16.81
C TRP A 633 -10.22 11.43 16.25
N TYR A 634 -11.11 11.17 15.35
CA TYR A 634 -11.88 12.05 14.49
C TYR A 634 -13.07 12.76 15.17
N ASP A 635 -13.04 13.02 16.45
CA ASP A 635 -14.19 13.62 17.15
C ASP A 635 -14.33 15.15 16.97
N GLY A 636 -13.56 15.73 16.09
CA GLY A 636 -13.65 17.14 15.71
C GLY A 636 -13.20 18.14 16.79
N LYS A 637 -12.78 17.68 17.96
CA LYS A 637 -12.40 18.52 19.09
C LYS A 637 -10.90 18.59 19.36
N GLY A 638 -10.07 18.43 18.33
CA GLY A 638 -8.64 18.72 18.43
C GLY A 638 -7.70 17.53 18.32
N GLY A 639 -8.15 16.37 17.81
CA GLY A 639 -7.24 15.33 17.34
C GLY A 639 -6.58 15.76 16.03
N GLU A 640 -5.27 15.54 15.86
CA GLU A 640 -4.54 15.88 14.63
C GLU A 640 -5.23 15.33 13.37
N MET A 641 -5.80 14.12 13.47
CA MET A 641 -6.53 13.48 12.36
C MET A 641 -7.86 14.16 12.02
N GLY A 642 -8.48 14.86 12.99
CA GLY A 642 -9.72 15.61 12.79
C GLY A 642 -9.54 16.91 12.01
N THR A 643 -8.32 17.42 11.92
CA THR A 643 -8.03 18.75 11.36
C THR A 643 -6.99 18.74 10.25
N GLN A 644 -6.41 17.57 9.92
CA GLN A 644 -5.41 17.43 8.86
C GLN A 644 -5.97 16.64 7.69
N LEU A 645 -5.65 17.10 6.48
CA LEU A 645 -5.94 16.41 5.22
C LEU A 645 -4.66 15.80 4.65
N VAL A 646 -4.77 14.66 3.98
CA VAL A 646 -3.66 14.09 3.21
C VAL A 646 -3.52 14.84 1.91
N CYS A 647 -2.33 15.37 1.65
CA CYS A 647 -2.04 16.18 0.49
C CYS A 647 -0.80 15.68 -0.24
N SER A 648 -0.85 15.70 -1.56
CA SER A 648 0.20 15.22 -2.46
C SER A 648 0.90 16.37 -3.18
N ASP A 649 2.21 16.23 -3.39
CA ASP A 649 3.02 17.20 -4.15
C ASP A 649 2.80 17.08 -5.66
N SER A 650 2.31 15.94 -6.12
CA SER A 650 1.96 15.71 -7.53
C SER A 650 0.88 14.63 -7.71
N ILE A 651 0.27 14.65 -8.89
CA ILE A 651 -0.55 13.58 -9.44
C ILE A 651 0.04 13.13 -10.78
N PHE A 652 -0.05 11.86 -11.08
CA PHE A 652 0.54 11.26 -12.29
C PHE A 652 -0.32 10.13 -12.82
N GLY A 653 -0.13 9.80 -14.10
CA GLY A 653 -0.87 8.71 -14.76
C GLY A 653 0.03 7.83 -15.62
N TYR A 654 -0.17 6.52 -15.49
CA TYR A 654 0.42 5.49 -16.33
C TYR A 654 -0.63 4.97 -17.32
N GLY A 655 -0.39 5.11 -18.62
CA GLY A 655 -1.25 4.51 -19.65
C GLY A 655 -1.22 2.98 -19.56
N LEU A 656 -2.36 2.31 -19.49
CA LEU A 656 -2.45 0.84 -19.37
C LEU A 656 -2.55 0.14 -20.71
N SER A 657 -3.04 0.82 -21.76
CA SER A 657 -3.25 0.27 -23.10
C SER A 657 -2.03 0.36 -24.01
N SER A 658 -1.00 1.15 -23.66
CA SER A 658 0.20 1.34 -24.51
C SER A 658 1.26 0.28 -24.22
N ALA A 659 1.96 -0.18 -25.25
CA ALA A 659 3.10 -1.10 -25.12
C ALA A 659 4.26 -0.48 -24.31
N ASP A 660 4.41 0.85 -24.32
CA ASP A 660 5.40 1.61 -23.55
C ASP A 660 4.73 2.37 -22.38
N ASN A 661 4.37 1.62 -21.35
CA ASN A 661 3.79 2.14 -20.11
C ASN A 661 4.85 2.69 -19.12
N SER A 662 6.09 2.89 -19.57
CA SER A 662 7.22 3.21 -18.70
C SER A 662 7.30 4.69 -18.33
N LYS A 663 6.69 5.57 -19.12
CA LYS A 663 6.75 7.03 -18.91
C LYS A 663 5.38 7.59 -18.53
N PRO A 664 5.13 7.84 -17.24
CA PRO A 664 3.92 8.51 -16.82
C PRO A 664 3.96 10.00 -17.16
N TRP A 665 2.79 10.59 -17.36
CA TRP A 665 2.66 12.04 -17.28
C TRP A 665 2.64 12.48 -15.81
N ILE A 666 3.06 13.68 -15.51
CA ILE A 666 3.15 14.25 -14.16
C ILE A 666 2.57 15.66 -14.15
N TYR A 667 1.74 15.96 -13.16
CA TYR A 667 1.26 17.30 -12.84
C TYR A 667 1.63 17.67 -11.39
N SER A 668 2.17 18.89 -11.17
CA SER A 668 2.69 19.31 -9.86
C SER A 668 2.67 20.82 -9.66
N ARG A 669 1.57 21.52 -10.00
CA ARG A 669 1.48 22.99 -9.85
C ARG A 669 1.18 23.41 -8.41
N GLY A 670 0.25 22.75 -7.74
CA GLY A 670 -0.15 23.01 -6.37
C GLY A 670 0.01 21.79 -5.47
N LEU A 671 -0.37 21.94 -4.21
CA LEU A 671 -0.49 20.85 -3.25
C LEU A 671 -1.91 20.27 -3.35
N ILE A 672 -2.02 19.02 -3.81
CA ILE A 672 -3.27 18.36 -4.17
C ILE A 672 -3.90 17.73 -2.93
N ILE A 673 -5.15 18.02 -2.65
CA ILE A 673 -5.92 17.45 -1.55
C ILE A 673 -6.47 16.10 -1.99
N ASN A 674 -5.94 15.00 -1.46
CA ASN A 674 -6.20 13.64 -1.96
C ASN A 674 -7.67 13.22 -1.91
N SER A 675 -8.42 13.62 -0.88
CA SER A 675 -9.85 13.30 -0.75
C SER A 675 -10.74 13.99 -1.80
N THR A 676 -10.17 14.89 -2.60
CA THR A 676 -10.87 15.57 -3.70
C THR A 676 -10.55 14.98 -5.08
N ILE A 677 -9.72 13.95 -5.15
CA ILE A 677 -9.42 13.33 -6.45
C ILE A 677 -10.62 12.48 -6.88
N SER A 678 -11.16 12.78 -8.06
CA SER A 678 -12.35 12.16 -8.62
C SER A 678 -12.28 12.16 -10.15
N GLY A 679 -13.02 11.29 -10.82
CA GLY A 679 -12.99 11.23 -12.27
C GLY A 679 -14.29 10.76 -12.91
N THR A 680 -14.56 11.27 -14.11
CA THR A 680 -15.72 10.87 -14.93
C THR A 680 -15.30 10.77 -16.39
N GLY A 681 -15.47 9.60 -17.01
CA GLY A 681 -14.97 9.34 -18.35
C GLY A 681 -13.45 9.48 -18.40
N LYS A 682 -12.93 10.41 -19.19
CA LYS A 682 -11.50 10.75 -19.29
C LYS A 682 -11.13 12.03 -18.54
N GLN A 683 -12.01 12.58 -17.75
CA GLN A 683 -11.76 13.80 -16.99
C GLN A 683 -11.37 13.43 -15.55
N LEU A 684 -10.28 14.02 -15.09
CA LEU A 684 -9.76 13.90 -13.75
C LEU A 684 -9.88 15.24 -13.04
N TYR A 685 -10.53 15.26 -11.90
CA TYR A 685 -10.79 16.45 -11.10
C TYR A 685 -10.12 16.35 -9.73
N PHE A 686 -9.67 17.48 -9.22
CA PHE A 686 -9.17 17.62 -7.85
C PHE A 686 -9.11 19.09 -7.43
N VAL A 687 -8.99 19.31 -6.13
CA VAL A 687 -8.69 20.64 -5.56
C VAL A 687 -7.22 20.66 -5.14
N GLU A 688 -6.53 21.76 -5.45
CA GLU A 688 -5.18 22.03 -4.99
C GLU A 688 -5.06 23.42 -4.36
N SER A 689 -4.10 23.58 -3.44
CA SER A 689 -3.67 24.89 -2.96
C SER A 689 -2.32 25.24 -3.60
N ARG A 690 -2.21 26.45 -4.15
CA ARG A 690 -0.95 26.97 -4.77
C ARG A 690 -0.14 27.83 -3.80
N ASN A 691 -0.50 27.84 -2.53
CA ASN A 691 0.27 28.51 -1.49
C ASN A 691 1.68 27.89 -1.37
N LYS A 692 2.71 28.67 -1.72
CA LYS A 692 4.11 28.20 -1.78
C LYS A 692 4.66 27.69 -0.44
N LYS A 693 4.14 28.17 0.70
CA LYS A 693 4.59 27.75 2.03
C LYS A 693 4.27 26.28 2.31
N LEU A 694 3.19 25.75 1.74
CA LEU A 694 2.75 24.37 1.98
C LEU A 694 3.72 23.32 1.40
N ARG A 695 4.35 23.61 0.26
CA ARG A 695 5.32 22.71 -0.36
C ARG A 695 6.61 22.53 0.44
N GLN A 696 6.93 23.49 1.30
CA GLN A 696 8.13 23.46 2.15
C GLN A 696 7.94 22.59 3.39
N LEU A 697 6.70 22.17 3.69
CA LEU A 697 6.41 21.30 4.83
C LEU A 697 7.00 19.91 4.60
N THR A 698 7.49 19.30 5.67
CA THR A 698 8.12 17.96 5.63
C THR A 698 7.12 16.80 5.72
N THR A 699 5.83 17.09 5.85
CA THR A 699 4.75 16.11 5.95
C THR A 699 3.70 16.34 4.88
N GLY A 700 3.04 15.27 4.44
CA GLY A 700 1.86 15.32 3.58
C GLY A 700 0.53 15.41 4.35
N ARG A 701 0.54 15.50 5.70
CA ARG A 701 -0.66 15.77 6.51
C ARG A 701 -0.69 17.23 6.89
N ILE A 702 -1.67 17.96 6.38
CA ILE A 702 -1.73 19.43 6.44
C ILE A 702 -3.03 19.84 7.15
N GLY A 703 -2.93 20.68 8.15
CA GLY A 703 -4.07 21.18 8.94
C GLY A 703 -4.05 22.70 9.20
N GLY A 704 -3.08 23.43 8.63
CA GLY A 704 -2.97 24.88 8.81
C GLY A 704 -3.95 25.68 7.95
N LYS A 705 -4.12 26.97 8.27
CA LYS A 705 -5.00 27.88 7.52
C LYS A 705 -4.59 28.00 6.06
N GLU A 706 -3.32 27.90 5.81
CA GLU A 706 -2.67 28.11 4.52
C GLU A 706 -3.16 27.14 3.43
N ILE A 707 -3.75 25.99 3.81
CA ILE A 707 -4.31 25.03 2.84
C ILE A 707 -5.56 25.60 2.13
N TRP A 708 -6.24 26.57 2.76
CA TRP A 708 -7.45 27.21 2.23
C TRP A 708 -7.13 28.42 1.37
N ASP A 709 -5.86 28.89 1.39
CA ASP A 709 -5.42 30.01 0.57
C ASP A 709 -5.07 29.54 -0.84
N ASP A 710 -5.39 30.37 -1.85
CA ASP A 710 -5.02 30.18 -3.24
C ASP A 710 -5.47 28.82 -3.81
N GLN A 711 -6.72 28.44 -3.56
CA GLN A 711 -7.33 27.21 -4.01
C GLN A 711 -7.75 27.22 -5.47
N PHE A 712 -7.54 26.12 -6.15
CA PHE A 712 -7.99 25.89 -7.52
C PHE A 712 -8.69 24.54 -7.62
N LEU A 713 -9.83 24.54 -8.32
CA LEU A 713 -10.45 23.34 -8.86
C LEU A 713 -9.85 23.11 -10.25
N VAL A 714 -9.28 21.94 -10.47
CA VAL A 714 -8.54 21.59 -11.68
C VAL A 714 -9.18 20.40 -12.37
N CYS A 715 -9.29 20.48 -13.70
CA CYS A 715 -9.68 19.37 -14.58
C CYS A 715 -8.53 19.05 -15.52
N LEU A 716 -8.09 17.79 -15.49
CA LEU A 716 -7.11 17.25 -16.43
C LEU A 716 -7.75 16.19 -17.33
N ASP A 717 -7.18 16.01 -18.51
CA ASP A 717 -7.35 14.78 -19.27
C ASP A 717 -6.55 13.65 -18.60
N SER A 718 -7.22 12.58 -18.19
CA SER A 718 -6.63 11.48 -17.40
C SER A 718 -5.58 10.68 -18.15
N ASP A 719 -5.63 10.67 -19.49
CA ASP A 719 -4.72 9.86 -20.30
C ASP A 719 -3.43 10.63 -20.64
N THR A 720 -3.49 11.97 -20.63
CA THR A 720 -2.35 12.83 -21.04
C THR A 720 -1.84 13.77 -19.94
N GLY A 721 -2.57 13.97 -18.86
CA GLY A 721 -2.26 14.95 -17.81
C GLY A 721 -2.40 16.41 -18.24
N LYS A 722 -2.93 16.69 -19.43
CA LYS A 722 -3.11 18.07 -19.91
C LYS A 722 -4.27 18.74 -19.21
N ILE A 723 -4.09 20.01 -18.86
CA ILE A 723 -5.16 20.81 -18.27
C ILE A 723 -6.23 21.06 -19.33
N ILE A 724 -7.48 20.67 -19.01
CA ILE A 724 -8.65 21.01 -19.79
C ILE A 724 -9.14 22.40 -19.35
N TRP A 725 -9.29 22.59 -18.05
CA TRP A 725 -9.59 23.87 -17.43
C TRP A 725 -9.14 23.91 -15.97
N GLU A 726 -9.00 25.12 -15.43
CA GLU A 726 -8.76 25.39 -14.02
C GLU A 726 -9.53 26.61 -13.56
N LYS A 727 -10.00 26.62 -12.32
CA LYS A 727 -10.77 27.70 -11.72
C LYS A 727 -10.30 27.98 -10.30
N ALA A 728 -10.02 29.24 -10.00
CA ALA A 728 -9.85 29.67 -8.62
C ALA A 728 -11.20 29.49 -7.88
N ILE A 729 -11.15 28.91 -6.70
CA ILE A 729 -12.32 28.70 -5.84
C ILE A 729 -12.03 29.26 -4.44
N ASP A 730 -13.10 29.58 -3.74
CA ASP A 730 -13.06 30.00 -2.34
C ASP A 730 -14.00 29.09 -1.54
N THR A 731 -13.51 28.47 -0.49
CA THR A 731 -14.26 27.55 0.36
C THR A 731 -14.07 27.90 1.82
N GLU A 732 -14.98 27.41 2.66
CA GLU A 732 -14.91 27.63 4.10
C GLU A 732 -13.63 27.09 4.74
N ASN A 733 -13.01 27.87 5.60
CA ASN A 733 -11.80 27.55 6.31
C ASN A 733 -12.04 26.61 7.52
N GLY A 734 -10.98 25.96 7.98
CA GLY A 734 -11.03 25.09 9.14
C GLY A 734 -11.82 23.81 8.92
N THR A 735 -11.85 23.35 7.68
CA THR A 735 -12.61 22.17 7.23
C THR A 735 -12.08 20.90 7.87
N ILE A 736 -13.00 20.08 8.41
CA ILE A 736 -12.71 18.75 8.96
C ILE A 736 -12.65 17.70 7.87
N THR A 737 -13.60 17.77 6.91
CA THR A 737 -13.64 16.89 5.74
C THR A 737 -13.82 17.69 4.46
N PHE A 738 -13.25 17.19 3.37
CA PHE A 738 -13.28 17.84 2.08
C PHE A 738 -13.38 16.77 1.00
N TYR A 739 -14.58 16.57 0.44
CA TYR A 739 -14.85 15.53 -0.55
C TYR A 739 -15.23 16.14 -1.87
N LEU A 740 -14.75 15.57 -2.97
CA LEU A 740 -15.19 15.90 -4.31
C LEU A 740 -15.80 14.67 -4.97
N GLN A 741 -17.01 14.84 -5.47
CA GLN A 741 -17.74 13.86 -6.26
C GLN A 741 -17.95 14.39 -7.67
N SER A 742 -17.86 13.52 -8.66
CA SER A 742 -18.12 13.90 -10.05
C SER A 742 -19.11 12.96 -10.74
N THR A 743 -19.98 13.55 -11.52
CA THR A 743 -20.90 12.86 -12.44
C THR A 743 -20.74 13.46 -13.84
N GLU A 744 -21.42 12.92 -14.84
CA GLU A 744 -21.40 13.48 -16.19
C GLU A 744 -21.94 14.92 -16.24
N ASN A 745 -22.83 15.26 -15.28
CA ASN A 745 -23.57 16.53 -15.31
C ASN A 745 -23.13 17.52 -14.24
N LYS A 746 -22.43 17.09 -13.19
CA LYS A 746 -22.15 17.93 -12.05
C LYS A 746 -20.88 17.50 -11.30
N ILE A 747 -20.09 18.48 -10.86
CA ILE A 747 -19.05 18.31 -9.84
C ILE A 747 -19.63 18.86 -8.54
N ILE A 748 -19.48 18.11 -7.44
CA ILE A 748 -19.99 18.47 -6.13
C ILE A 748 -18.82 18.41 -5.15
N LEU A 749 -18.52 19.53 -4.52
CA LEU A 749 -17.51 19.66 -3.48
C LEU A 749 -18.22 19.86 -2.14
N THR A 750 -17.98 18.98 -1.18
CA THR A 750 -18.57 19.03 0.16
C THR A 750 -17.49 19.28 1.19
N ALA A 751 -17.53 20.42 1.83
CA ALA A 751 -16.68 20.79 2.95
C ALA A 751 -17.46 20.67 4.27
N SER A 752 -16.78 20.29 5.34
CA SER A 752 -17.39 20.18 6.67
C SER A 752 -16.52 20.87 7.71
N ASN A 753 -17.03 21.90 8.35
CA ASN A 753 -16.42 22.56 9.50
C ASN A 753 -17.39 22.56 10.72
N THR A 754 -18.23 23.58 10.90
CA THR A 754 -19.35 23.62 11.85
C THR A 754 -20.66 23.19 11.22
N LYS A 755 -20.72 23.16 9.88
CA LYS A 755 -21.82 22.76 9.03
C LYS A 755 -21.24 22.00 7.84
N PHE A 756 -22.12 21.43 7.01
CA PHE A 756 -21.75 21.07 5.67
C PHE A 756 -21.91 22.27 4.73
N HIS A 757 -20.90 22.51 3.91
CA HIS A 757 -20.89 23.52 2.85
C HIS A 757 -20.76 22.78 1.52
N ILE A 758 -21.73 22.96 0.64
CA ILE A 758 -21.85 22.27 -0.64
C ILE A 758 -21.62 23.30 -1.74
N TYR A 759 -20.66 23.01 -2.60
CA TYR A 759 -20.36 23.83 -3.79
C TYR A 759 -20.51 22.95 -5.02
N THR A 760 -21.14 23.47 -6.07
CA THR A 760 -21.33 22.70 -7.29
C THR A 760 -20.81 23.44 -8.50
N PHE A 761 -20.28 22.68 -9.45
CA PHE A 761 -19.67 23.22 -10.64
C PHE A 761 -20.10 22.45 -11.90
N ASP A 762 -20.05 23.11 -13.02
CA ASP A 762 -20.23 22.50 -14.33
C ASP A 762 -18.98 21.70 -14.72
N PRO A 763 -19.06 20.41 -15.06
CA PRO A 763 -17.89 19.58 -15.33
C PRO A 763 -17.14 19.96 -16.62
N LYS A 764 -17.79 20.64 -17.57
CA LYS A 764 -17.18 21.04 -18.84
C LYS A 764 -16.40 22.35 -18.73
N THR A 765 -16.84 23.25 -17.88
CA THR A 765 -16.30 24.61 -17.77
C THR A 765 -15.69 24.97 -16.44
N GLY A 766 -15.98 24.22 -15.39
CA GLY A 766 -15.59 24.53 -14.02
C GLY A 766 -16.32 25.73 -13.41
N ASN A 767 -17.33 26.27 -14.10
CA ASN A 767 -18.10 27.39 -13.57
C ASN A 767 -19.00 26.97 -12.41
N SER A 768 -19.08 27.81 -11.36
CA SER A 768 -19.98 27.58 -10.22
C SER A 768 -21.44 27.54 -10.68
N SER A 769 -22.22 26.60 -10.15
CA SER A 769 -23.65 26.46 -10.42
C SER A 769 -24.49 26.96 -9.26
N TRP A 770 -24.39 26.28 -8.11
CA TRP A 770 -25.05 26.69 -6.87
C TRP A 770 -24.21 26.30 -5.66
N SER A 771 -24.43 26.95 -4.54
CA SER A 771 -23.86 26.60 -3.25
C SER A 771 -24.87 26.66 -2.13
N LYS A 772 -24.69 25.87 -1.08
CA LYS A 772 -25.59 25.77 0.06
C LYS A 772 -24.86 25.30 1.30
N SER A 773 -25.28 25.83 2.47
CA SER A 773 -24.83 25.30 3.76
C SER A 773 -25.98 24.62 4.49
N VAL A 774 -25.73 23.45 5.05
CA VAL A 774 -26.70 22.67 5.83
C VAL A 774 -26.12 22.26 7.17
N ASN A 775 -26.97 22.15 8.19
CA ASN A 775 -26.52 21.76 9.52
C ASN A 775 -26.04 20.29 9.53
N TRP A 776 -25.08 19.98 10.40
CA TRP A 776 -24.73 18.60 10.69
C TRP A 776 -25.91 17.85 11.30
N PRO A 777 -26.03 16.55 11.03
CA PRO A 777 -27.00 15.73 11.73
C PRO A 777 -26.62 15.64 13.23
N ASP A 778 -27.63 15.50 14.08
CA ASP A 778 -27.45 15.17 15.49
C ASP A 778 -26.99 13.70 15.58
N ASP A 779 -25.69 13.47 15.45
CA ASP A 779 -25.04 12.16 15.43
C ASP A 779 -23.69 12.24 16.16
N HIS A 780 -23.58 11.51 17.25
CA HIS A 780 -22.39 11.53 18.11
C HIS A 780 -21.21 10.73 17.54
N HIS A 781 -21.40 9.97 16.46
CA HIS A 781 -20.34 9.17 15.82
C HIS A 781 -20.00 9.69 14.42
N SER A 782 -19.27 10.82 14.37
CA SER A 782 -18.68 11.35 13.15
C SER A 782 -19.68 11.70 12.03
N GLY A 783 -20.87 12.16 12.39
CA GLY A 783 -21.86 12.66 11.44
C GLY A 783 -21.31 13.77 10.54
N HIS A 784 -20.44 14.61 11.09
CA HIS A 784 -19.72 15.67 10.38
C HIS A 784 -18.69 15.17 9.35
N MET A 785 -18.33 13.90 9.39
CA MET A 785 -17.36 13.27 8.45
C MET A 785 -18.06 12.41 7.39
N GLN A 786 -19.39 12.45 7.32
CA GLN A 786 -20.15 11.66 6.39
C GLN A 786 -19.77 11.99 4.93
N HIS A 787 -19.50 10.96 4.15
CA HIS A 787 -19.38 11.08 2.70
C HIS A 787 -20.77 11.09 2.07
N PRO A 788 -21.11 12.05 1.20
CA PRO A 788 -22.41 12.08 0.51
C PRO A 788 -22.58 10.89 -0.42
N VAL A 789 -23.83 10.52 -0.70
CA VAL A 789 -24.19 9.53 -1.73
C VAL A 789 -24.88 10.24 -2.88
N ILE A 790 -24.47 9.96 -4.12
CA ILE A 790 -25.18 10.43 -5.31
C ILE A 790 -25.84 9.22 -5.98
N SER A 791 -27.16 9.20 -6.00
CA SER A 791 -27.95 8.18 -6.68
C SER A 791 -29.21 8.78 -7.27
N GLY A 792 -29.59 8.37 -8.49
CA GLY A 792 -30.81 8.85 -9.13
C GLY A 792 -30.91 10.38 -9.29
N GLY A 793 -29.80 11.10 -9.46
CA GLY A 793 -29.77 12.56 -9.56
C GLY A 793 -29.93 13.28 -8.22
N VAL A 794 -29.94 12.58 -7.12
CA VAL A 794 -30.07 13.12 -5.75
C VAL A 794 -28.76 12.94 -5.00
N MET A 795 -28.28 14.00 -4.33
CA MET A 795 -27.23 13.93 -3.35
C MET A 795 -27.84 13.74 -1.95
N TYR A 796 -27.61 12.59 -1.37
CA TYR A 796 -28.05 12.26 -0.01
C TYR A 796 -26.96 12.63 1.00
N LEU A 797 -27.29 13.50 1.90
CA LEU A 797 -26.44 13.94 3.02
C LEU A 797 -27.35 14.09 4.24
N GLN A 798 -27.24 13.19 5.21
CA GLN A 798 -28.16 13.12 6.37
C GLN A 798 -28.40 14.50 6.97
N PRO A 799 -29.64 14.87 7.26
CA PRO A 799 -30.87 14.02 7.20
C PRO A 799 -31.59 14.05 5.86
N ASN A 800 -31.12 14.74 4.84
CA ASN A 800 -31.89 15.10 3.68
C ASN A 800 -31.25 14.67 2.34
N GLY A 801 -32.06 14.67 1.27
CA GLY A 801 -31.62 14.54 -0.10
C GLY A 801 -31.88 15.81 -0.92
N HIS A 802 -30.91 16.20 -1.75
CA HIS A 802 -30.97 17.39 -2.58
C HIS A 802 -30.77 17.01 -4.05
N ASP A 803 -31.59 17.59 -4.93
CA ASP A 803 -31.41 17.49 -6.38
C ASP A 803 -30.04 18.09 -6.77
N ILE A 804 -29.20 17.34 -7.49
CA ILE A 804 -27.82 17.75 -7.81
C ILE A 804 -27.75 18.95 -8.78
N ASN A 805 -28.81 19.21 -9.57
CA ASN A 805 -28.80 20.27 -10.55
C ASN A 805 -29.25 21.61 -9.95
N SER A 806 -30.26 21.59 -9.09
CA SER A 806 -30.87 22.78 -8.51
C SER A 806 -30.50 23.07 -7.06
N GLY A 807 -30.03 22.06 -6.30
CA GLY A 807 -29.81 22.16 -4.86
C GLY A 807 -31.11 22.13 -4.04
N ASN A 808 -32.27 21.94 -4.68
CA ASN A 808 -33.53 21.90 -3.99
C ASN A 808 -33.67 20.63 -3.14
N LEU A 809 -34.32 20.77 -1.99
CA LEU A 809 -34.67 19.67 -1.13
C LEU A 809 -35.74 18.79 -1.82
N VAL A 810 -35.43 17.50 -1.99
CA VAL A 810 -36.32 16.52 -2.65
C VAL A 810 -36.63 15.31 -1.77
N THR A 811 -35.89 15.16 -0.68
CA THR A 811 -36.12 14.11 0.33
C THR A 811 -35.86 14.70 1.70
N GLU A 812 -36.81 14.54 2.61
CA GLU A 812 -36.67 14.91 4.02
C GLU A 812 -36.59 13.66 4.90
N ASN A 813 -35.82 13.74 5.96
CA ASN A 813 -35.79 12.72 7.00
C ASN A 813 -35.44 11.30 6.48
N MET A 814 -34.48 11.19 5.57
CA MET A 814 -33.93 9.89 5.20
C MET A 814 -33.49 9.08 6.44
N GLY A 815 -33.49 7.78 6.38
CA GLY A 815 -33.21 6.92 7.51
C GLY A 815 -31.92 7.28 8.26
N LYS A 816 -32.01 7.38 9.58
CA LYS A 816 -30.92 7.84 10.46
C LYS A 816 -29.84 6.77 10.64
N ARG A 817 -28.58 7.13 10.38
CA ARG A 817 -27.40 6.33 10.65
C ARG A 817 -27.05 6.32 12.15
N GLU A 818 -26.57 5.19 12.67
CA GLU A 818 -25.98 5.09 14.01
C GLU A 818 -24.56 4.51 13.97
N GLY A 819 -23.63 5.22 14.61
CA GLY A 819 -22.22 4.78 14.75
C GLY A 819 -21.36 5.03 13.52
N CYS A 820 -20.19 4.44 13.48
CA CYS A 820 -19.15 4.68 12.45
C CYS A 820 -19.43 3.92 11.16
N HIS A 821 -20.34 4.41 10.33
CA HIS A 821 -20.68 3.83 9.03
C HIS A 821 -21.08 4.93 8.05
N ASN A 822 -20.83 4.73 6.76
CA ASN A 822 -21.35 5.60 5.72
C ASN A 822 -22.59 4.97 5.05
N TYR A 823 -23.37 5.80 4.37
CA TYR A 823 -24.40 5.32 3.47
C TYR A 823 -23.78 4.81 2.18
N VAL A 824 -24.42 3.85 1.56
CA VAL A 824 -24.17 3.42 0.19
C VAL A 824 -25.50 3.41 -0.58
N GLY A 825 -25.45 3.82 -1.84
CA GLY A 825 -26.64 3.89 -2.71
C GLY A 825 -26.79 2.63 -3.56
N ALA A 826 -28.04 2.15 -3.69
CA ALA A 826 -28.42 1.10 -4.62
C ALA A 826 -29.78 1.43 -5.22
N GLY A 827 -29.84 1.83 -6.49
CA GLY A 827 -31.07 2.30 -7.11
C GLY A 827 -31.72 3.44 -6.33
N GLU A 828 -32.97 3.26 -5.89
CA GLU A 828 -33.73 4.20 -5.07
C GLU A 828 -33.59 3.97 -3.56
N ALA A 829 -32.60 3.18 -3.14
CA ALA A 829 -32.39 2.80 -1.75
C ALA A 829 -31.04 3.25 -1.20
N LEU A 830 -31.01 3.50 0.11
CA LEU A 830 -29.78 3.71 0.88
C LEU A 830 -29.60 2.58 1.88
N ILE A 831 -28.39 2.02 1.92
CA ILE A 831 -28.01 0.97 2.85
C ILE A 831 -26.97 1.53 3.82
N TYR A 832 -27.16 1.27 5.10
CA TYR A 832 -26.34 1.86 6.15
C TYR A 832 -26.48 1.08 7.46
N ARG A 833 -25.72 1.45 8.46
CA ARG A 833 -25.90 0.97 9.82
C ARG A 833 -26.82 1.90 10.58
N GLY A 834 -28.05 1.46 10.81
CA GLY A 834 -29.12 2.22 11.48
C GLY A 834 -29.28 1.90 12.96
N LYS A 835 -30.51 1.98 13.46
CA LYS A 835 -30.87 1.78 14.88
C LYS A 835 -30.26 0.48 15.44
N SER A 836 -29.72 0.56 16.64
CA SER A 836 -29.00 -0.54 17.30
C SER A 836 -27.80 -1.06 16.51
N ARG A 837 -27.25 -0.23 15.62
CA ARG A 837 -26.07 -0.53 14.79
C ARG A 837 -26.26 -1.72 13.84
N GLN A 838 -27.49 -2.03 13.47
CA GLN A 838 -27.87 -3.08 12.55
C GLN A 838 -27.79 -2.58 11.10
N ILE A 839 -27.63 -3.52 10.16
CA ILE A 839 -27.76 -3.19 8.73
C ILE A 839 -29.21 -2.80 8.49
N SER A 840 -29.39 -1.61 7.95
CA SER A 840 -30.69 -1.01 7.65
C SER A 840 -30.72 -0.59 6.20
N MET A 841 -31.92 -0.60 5.64
CA MET A 841 -32.21 -0.12 4.30
C MET A 841 -33.36 0.86 4.37
N TRP A 842 -33.15 2.06 3.85
CA TRP A 842 -34.19 3.07 3.61
C TRP A 842 -34.50 3.10 2.14
N SER A 843 -35.78 3.11 1.78
CA SER A 843 -36.23 3.22 0.39
C SER A 843 -36.92 4.56 0.18
N LYS A 844 -36.55 5.27 -0.88
CA LYS A 844 -37.14 6.53 -1.28
C LYS A 844 -38.63 6.37 -1.63
N ASP A 845 -39.01 5.29 -2.31
CA ASP A 845 -40.41 5.04 -2.75
C ASP A 845 -41.39 4.89 -1.59
N SER A 846 -40.98 4.21 -0.52
CA SER A 846 -41.80 3.94 0.64
C SER A 846 -41.55 4.85 1.82
N GLU A 847 -40.46 5.64 1.76
CA GLU A 847 -39.93 6.48 2.86
C GLU A 847 -39.78 5.73 4.19
N SER A 848 -39.61 4.39 4.09
CA SER A 848 -39.58 3.50 5.25
C SER A 848 -38.18 2.90 5.46
N VAL A 849 -37.92 2.52 6.71
CA VAL A 849 -36.67 1.86 7.11
C VAL A 849 -36.97 0.43 7.53
N THR A 850 -36.25 -0.51 6.94
CA THR A 850 -36.25 -1.91 7.37
C THR A 850 -34.86 -2.30 7.87
N SER A 851 -34.73 -3.31 8.71
CA SER A 851 -33.45 -3.70 9.30
C SER A 851 -33.37 -5.21 9.51
N TRP A 852 -32.14 -5.76 9.40
CA TRP A 852 -31.85 -7.12 9.85
C TRP A 852 -31.47 -7.13 11.32
N PRO A 853 -32.27 -7.72 12.21
CA PRO A 853 -31.95 -7.81 13.63
C PRO A 853 -30.61 -8.53 13.86
N ARG A 854 -29.78 -7.98 14.72
CA ARG A 854 -28.51 -8.56 15.16
C ARG A 854 -27.42 -8.72 14.08
N LEU A 855 -27.65 -8.26 12.85
CA LEU A 855 -26.61 -8.21 11.82
C LEU A 855 -25.89 -6.87 11.91
N ARG A 856 -24.67 -6.89 12.42
CA ARG A 856 -23.83 -5.71 12.55
C ARG A 856 -22.56 -5.88 11.72
N PRO A 857 -22.40 -5.11 10.63
CA PRO A 857 -21.17 -5.13 9.82
C PRO A 857 -20.03 -4.39 10.52
N SER A 858 -18.83 -4.50 9.99
CA SER A 858 -17.67 -3.67 10.31
C SER A 858 -17.94 -2.18 10.14
N CYS A 859 -16.97 -1.34 10.53
CA CYS A 859 -17.10 0.10 10.45
C CYS A 859 -16.95 0.64 9.00
N TRP A 860 -17.47 1.82 8.76
CA TRP A 860 -17.41 2.60 7.51
C TRP A 860 -18.05 1.91 6.31
N LEU A 861 -17.32 1.65 5.24
CA LEU A 861 -17.81 1.12 3.96
C LEU A 861 -17.58 -0.41 3.88
N ASN A 862 -18.13 -1.17 4.79
CA ASN A 862 -17.99 -2.63 4.79
C ASN A 862 -19.23 -3.38 4.27
N THR A 863 -20.21 -2.65 3.79
CA THR A 863 -21.42 -3.20 3.17
C THR A 863 -21.57 -2.55 1.81
N ILE A 864 -21.43 -3.31 0.74
CA ILE A 864 -21.45 -2.78 -0.63
C ILE A 864 -22.46 -3.51 -1.51
N PRO A 865 -23.25 -2.78 -2.29
CA PRO A 865 -24.09 -3.34 -3.34
C PRO A 865 -23.27 -3.52 -4.60
N SER A 866 -23.19 -4.75 -5.13
CA SER A 866 -22.46 -5.03 -6.38
C SER A 866 -22.80 -6.39 -6.96
N SER A 867 -22.74 -6.51 -8.28
CA SER A 867 -22.94 -7.75 -9.02
C SER A 867 -24.32 -8.40 -8.80
N GLY A 868 -25.33 -7.56 -8.50
CA GLY A 868 -26.67 -8.02 -8.14
C GLY A 868 -26.78 -8.56 -6.71
N MET A 869 -25.79 -8.33 -5.87
CA MET A 869 -25.69 -8.82 -4.49
C MET A 869 -25.50 -7.67 -3.50
N LEU A 870 -25.92 -7.89 -2.27
CA LEU A 870 -25.46 -7.09 -1.13
C LEU A 870 -24.36 -7.88 -0.42
N LEU A 871 -23.13 -7.37 -0.45
CA LEU A 871 -21.93 -8.05 0.00
C LEU A 871 -21.42 -7.42 1.30
N ILE A 872 -21.12 -8.26 2.28
CA ILE A 872 -20.71 -7.86 3.62
C ILE A 872 -19.51 -8.72 4.05
N PRO A 873 -18.33 -8.49 3.51
CA PRO A 873 -17.14 -9.19 3.94
C PRO A 873 -16.72 -8.72 5.33
N GLU A 874 -16.34 -9.65 6.20
CA GLU A 874 -15.90 -9.32 7.55
C GLU A 874 -14.38 -9.56 7.66
N GLY A 875 -13.64 -8.53 7.96
CA GLY A 875 -12.17 -8.61 8.05
C GLY A 875 -11.60 -7.80 9.19
N GLY A 876 -12.45 -7.27 10.04
CA GLY A 876 -12.05 -6.38 11.13
C GLY A 876 -12.35 -6.92 12.51
N GLY A 877 -11.52 -6.56 13.47
CA GLY A 877 -11.70 -6.82 14.91
C GLY A 877 -11.31 -5.58 15.73
N GLY A 878 -11.30 -5.69 17.04
CA GLY A 878 -10.67 -4.71 17.94
C GLY A 878 -11.49 -3.48 18.33
N CYS A 879 -12.70 -3.28 17.82
CA CYS A 879 -13.57 -2.19 18.28
C CYS A 879 -14.29 -2.57 19.58
N SER A 880 -14.33 -1.66 20.57
CA SER A 880 -15.03 -1.84 21.85
C SER A 880 -16.56 -1.86 21.76
N CYS A 881 -17.11 -1.60 20.57
CA CYS A 881 -18.57 -1.48 20.38
C CYS A 881 -19.35 -2.80 20.37
N GLY A 882 -18.94 -3.92 20.82
CA GLY A 882 -19.68 -5.19 20.96
C GLY A 882 -20.71 -5.61 19.88
N GLY A 883 -21.07 -6.86 19.80
CA GLY A 883 -22.21 -7.36 19.00
C GLY A 883 -22.02 -7.39 17.49
N TRP A 884 -20.80 -7.52 16.99
CA TRP A 884 -20.51 -7.62 15.55
C TRP A 884 -20.60 -9.07 15.05
N MET A 885 -20.71 -9.21 13.73
CA MET A 885 -20.55 -10.48 13.03
C MET A 885 -19.09 -10.89 12.99
N GLU A 886 -18.87 -12.20 12.95
CA GLU A 886 -17.55 -12.80 12.82
C GLU A 886 -17.39 -13.63 11.55
N THR A 887 -18.25 -13.37 10.57
CA THR A 887 -18.29 -14.06 9.30
C THR A 887 -18.68 -13.14 8.16
N SER A 888 -18.26 -13.46 6.95
CA SER A 888 -18.69 -12.77 5.73
C SER A 888 -20.04 -13.29 5.26
N LEU A 889 -20.85 -12.40 4.67
CA LEU A 889 -22.19 -12.70 4.18
C LEU A 889 -22.40 -12.14 2.76
N GLY A 890 -23.20 -12.85 1.99
CA GLY A 890 -23.76 -12.36 0.73
C GLY A 890 -25.27 -12.55 0.71
N PHE A 891 -26.00 -11.49 0.40
CA PHE A 891 -27.45 -11.52 0.23
C PHE A 891 -27.81 -11.33 -1.24
N ILE A 892 -28.80 -12.07 -1.70
CA ILE A 892 -29.35 -11.97 -3.06
C ILE A 892 -30.80 -11.49 -3.00
N PRO A 893 -31.24 -10.58 -3.92
CA PRO A 893 -32.68 -10.28 -4.05
C PRO A 893 -33.50 -11.55 -4.35
N LYS A 894 -34.59 -11.75 -3.63
CA LYS A 894 -35.44 -12.94 -3.74
C LYS A 894 -36.01 -13.18 -5.14
N VAL A 895 -36.14 -12.12 -5.94
CA VAL A 895 -36.59 -12.22 -7.34
C VAL A 895 -35.69 -13.14 -8.17
N HIS A 896 -34.43 -13.31 -7.84
CA HIS A 896 -33.51 -14.22 -8.53
C HIS A 896 -33.60 -15.66 -8.05
N LEU A 897 -34.30 -15.92 -6.94
CA LEU A 897 -34.51 -17.26 -6.38
C LEU A 897 -35.83 -17.87 -6.84
N ASN A 898 -36.79 -17.01 -7.24
CA ASN A 898 -38.08 -17.49 -7.68
C ASN A 898 -37.98 -18.09 -9.09
N LYS A 899 -38.48 -19.34 -9.23
CA LYS A 899 -38.70 -19.91 -10.56
C LYS A 899 -39.84 -19.14 -11.22
N LYS A 900 -39.65 -18.68 -12.42
CA LYS A 900 -40.72 -18.21 -13.28
C LYS A 900 -41.49 -19.36 -13.88
#